data_6003f53b55b2ca02b68e30a7913404d7
#
_entry.id   6003f53b55b2ca02b68e30a7913404d7
#
_cell.length_a   1.000
_cell.length_b   1.000
_cell.length_c   1.000
_cell.angle_alpha   90.00
_cell.angle_beta   90.00
_cell.angle_gamma   90.00
#
_symmetry.space_group_name_H-M   'P 1'
#
loop_
_entity.id
_entity.type
_entity.pdbx_description
1 polymer ?
#
loop_
_entity_poly.entity_id
_entity_poly.type
_entity_poly.pdbx_seq_one_letter_code
_entity_poly.pdbx_strand_id
1 'polypeptide(L)'
;MVKISKEAALIYHESGRPGKIEVKPTKAYRTQTDLSLAYSPGVAYPCLEIQENPDDAYKYTDKGNLVAVISNGTAVLGLGDIGALSGKPVMEGKGLLFKIYGGIDVFDIEVAEKDPEKFCEAVERIAPTFGGINLEDIKAPECFYIEDRLKKTLDIPVMHDDQHGTAIISAAGLKNAMEVIGKDITKVKIVVNGAGAAAISCTKLYMAIGAKKENIVMLDSKGVISKERQDLNEQKKFFATDRTDIHTLAEAVKDADVFVGLSKGNVLSKDMVKSMAKDPVIFALANPVPEISYEDAMEARPDVLMSTGRTDYPNQINNVIGFPYIFRGALDVHAKAINEEMKLAAVHAIADLAKQPVPDVVNDVYKVNNLTFGRNYFIPKPVDPRLITEVSSAVAKAAIESGVARKEIKDWDEYKRSLSVLLGQETKLTQKLYATAAAHPQRVVFAEAVHPTMLKAAVQAKAEGICYPILLGNDEVITKMAASLDLNLDGIEIVNLRHPNEQERRERYARILAEKRQREGYTFQEANDKMFERNYFGMMMVETGEADAFITGLYTKYSNTVKVVKEVIGIRPEYKHFGTMHIINSPKGTYYIADTMVNENPDREALLDISKLISTAVRFFNEKPVIAMVSHSNFGSSTSDGALKVKDTVAKMHELYPDLPIDGEMLLSYALDNELRDQEYPFTKLKGQKVNTLVFPNLTSARSSYKMLQMLGSDAEIIGPIQMGLNKPIHFIDFGASVRDVVNIVAVATIDAYVDKIKSKLSVIGK
;
A
#
# COMPACT_ATOMS: atom_id res chain seq x y z
N MET A 1 -4.53 16.82 -19.89
CA MET A 1 -3.63 15.80 -20.51
C MET A 1 -2.20 16.31 -20.47
N VAL A 2 -1.29 15.65 -19.76
CA VAL A 2 0.15 15.95 -19.90
C VAL A 2 0.58 15.33 -21.22
N LYS A 3 0.73 16.14 -22.25
CA LYS A 3 1.22 15.70 -23.55
C LYS A 3 2.73 15.46 -23.39
N ILE A 4 3.15 14.21 -23.32
CA ILE A 4 4.58 13.85 -23.23
C ILE A 4 5.23 14.24 -24.56
N SER A 5 6.22 15.15 -24.52
CA SER A 5 7.02 15.48 -25.69
C SER A 5 8.13 14.44 -25.92
N LYS A 6 8.63 14.35 -27.16
CA LYS A 6 9.76 13.48 -27.49
C LYS A 6 10.99 13.83 -26.65
N GLU A 7 11.27 15.14 -26.50
CA GLU A 7 12.39 15.65 -25.73
C GLU A 7 12.29 15.23 -24.26
N ALA A 8 11.11 15.39 -23.63
CA ALA A 8 10.89 14.99 -22.25
C ALA A 8 11.11 13.49 -22.02
N ALA A 9 10.66 12.66 -22.98
CA ALA A 9 10.87 11.22 -22.91
C ALA A 9 12.36 10.86 -23.05
N LEU A 10 13.10 11.48 -23.96
CA LEU A 10 14.54 11.23 -24.15
C LEU A 10 15.33 11.69 -22.92
N ILE A 11 15.06 12.89 -22.40
CA ILE A 11 15.69 13.43 -21.19
C ILE A 11 15.44 12.48 -19.99
N TYR A 12 14.24 11.95 -19.82
CA TYR A 12 13.93 11.00 -18.74
C TYR A 12 14.82 9.75 -18.79
N HIS A 13 15.13 9.22 -19.98
CA HIS A 13 15.93 8.01 -20.12
C HIS A 13 17.45 8.27 -20.02
N GLU A 14 17.91 9.48 -20.35
CA GLU A 14 19.32 9.86 -20.39
C GLU A 14 19.78 10.49 -19.07
N SER A 15 18.90 11.21 -18.35
CA SER A 15 19.27 12.00 -17.18
C SER A 15 19.77 11.14 -16.01
N GLY A 16 20.81 11.61 -15.34
CA GLY A 16 21.44 10.92 -14.24
C GLY A 16 22.21 9.68 -14.71
N ARG A 17 21.93 8.53 -14.12
CA ARG A 17 22.40 7.24 -14.62
C ARG A 17 21.45 6.78 -15.74
N PRO A 18 21.92 6.56 -16.97
CA PRO A 18 21.06 6.07 -18.04
C PRO A 18 20.41 4.73 -17.72
N GLY A 19 19.21 4.53 -18.26
CA GLY A 19 18.40 3.32 -18.01
C GLY A 19 17.47 3.47 -16.80
N LYS A 20 16.75 2.39 -16.45
CA LYS A 20 15.71 2.41 -15.40
C LYS A 20 15.95 1.40 -14.29
N ILE A 21 16.93 0.52 -14.45
CA ILE A 21 17.24 -0.55 -13.49
C ILE A 21 18.71 -0.51 -13.08
N GLU A 22 19.00 -1.00 -11.89
CA GLU A 22 20.36 -1.20 -11.39
C GLU A 22 20.41 -2.45 -10.51
N VAL A 23 21.61 -3.05 -10.38
CA VAL A 23 21.87 -4.15 -9.45
C VAL A 23 22.57 -3.62 -8.23
N LYS A 24 22.05 -3.92 -7.03
CA LYS A 24 22.61 -3.52 -5.74
C LYS A 24 22.90 -4.73 -4.85
N PRO A 25 24.03 -4.74 -4.11
CA PRO A 25 24.30 -5.77 -3.12
C PRO A 25 23.23 -5.78 -2.01
N THR A 26 22.78 -6.98 -1.60
CA THR A 26 21.84 -7.17 -0.50
C THR A 26 22.50 -7.56 0.82
N LYS A 27 23.83 -7.84 0.80
CA LYS A 27 24.61 -8.28 1.95
C LYS A 27 25.64 -7.20 2.35
N ALA A 28 26.08 -7.23 3.61
CA ALA A 28 27.19 -6.40 4.06
C ALA A 28 28.49 -6.78 3.31
N TYR A 29 29.33 -5.78 3.03
CA TYR A 29 30.58 -5.94 2.26
C TYR A 29 31.69 -5.00 2.74
N ARG A 30 31.61 -4.52 4.00
CA ARG A 30 32.54 -3.51 4.52
C ARG A 30 33.74 -4.10 5.26
N THR A 31 33.62 -5.34 5.74
CA THR A 31 34.68 -5.99 6.52
C THR A 31 35.32 -7.14 5.73
N GLN A 32 36.56 -7.51 6.12
CA GLN A 32 37.25 -8.68 5.58
C GLN A 32 36.42 -9.97 5.80
N THR A 33 35.74 -10.06 6.93
CA THR A 33 34.86 -11.18 7.24
C THR A 33 33.68 -11.24 6.29
N ASP A 34 33.02 -10.10 6.02
CA ASP A 34 31.92 -10.04 5.06
C ASP A 34 32.34 -10.54 3.69
N LEU A 35 33.49 -10.09 3.20
CA LEU A 35 34.03 -10.51 1.90
C LEU A 35 34.36 -12.01 1.86
N SER A 36 34.92 -12.55 2.95
CA SER A 36 35.24 -13.97 3.06
C SER A 36 33.98 -14.85 3.10
N LEU A 37 32.89 -14.37 3.68
CA LEU A 37 31.59 -15.04 3.67
C LEU A 37 30.90 -14.91 2.31
N ALA A 38 30.98 -13.74 1.69
CA ALA A 38 30.28 -13.46 0.43
C ALA A 38 30.93 -14.15 -0.79
N TYR A 39 32.24 -14.40 -0.74
CA TYR A 39 32.98 -15.01 -1.86
C TYR A 39 33.87 -16.16 -1.38
N SER A 40 35.17 -15.99 -1.34
CA SER A 40 36.08 -17.09 -1.00
C SER A 40 36.61 -16.95 0.45
N PRO A 41 36.53 -18.02 1.29
CA PRO A 41 36.10 -19.39 1.02
C PRO A 41 34.62 -19.69 1.29
N GLY A 42 33.86 -18.76 1.91
CA GLY A 42 32.54 -19.01 2.46
C GLY A 42 31.49 -19.48 1.44
N VAL A 43 31.57 -18.99 0.19
CA VAL A 43 30.62 -19.32 -0.88
C VAL A 43 30.60 -20.81 -1.27
N ALA A 44 31.65 -21.56 -0.95
CA ALA A 44 31.71 -22.99 -1.24
C ALA A 44 30.61 -23.79 -0.53
N TYR A 45 30.24 -23.41 0.69
CA TYR A 45 29.22 -24.12 1.47
C TYR A 45 27.84 -24.09 0.81
N PRO A 46 27.24 -22.94 0.47
CA PRO A 46 25.96 -22.92 -0.23
C PRO A 46 26.01 -23.60 -1.61
N CYS A 47 27.15 -23.59 -2.31
CA CYS A 47 27.30 -24.33 -3.56
C CYS A 47 27.14 -25.85 -3.36
N LEU A 48 27.71 -26.42 -2.29
CA LEU A 48 27.61 -27.85 -1.97
C LEU A 48 26.18 -28.22 -1.55
N GLU A 49 25.51 -27.38 -0.73
CA GLU A 49 24.12 -27.61 -0.36
C GLU A 49 23.18 -27.61 -1.59
N ILE A 50 23.37 -26.69 -2.52
CA ILE A 50 22.59 -26.64 -3.76
C ILE A 50 22.90 -27.84 -4.67
N GLN A 51 24.15 -28.32 -4.69
CA GLN A 51 24.52 -29.50 -5.45
C GLN A 51 23.82 -30.75 -4.91
N GLU A 52 23.70 -30.85 -3.59
CA GLU A 52 22.99 -31.97 -2.92
C GLU A 52 21.49 -31.87 -3.09
N ASN A 53 20.93 -30.66 -2.91
CA ASN A 53 19.51 -30.38 -3.07
C ASN A 53 19.30 -29.13 -3.93
N PRO A 54 18.95 -29.26 -5.23
CA PRO A 54 18.75 -28.11 -6.13
C PRO A 54 17.70 -27.08 -5.68
N ASP A 55 16.71 -27.50 -4.89
CA ASP A 55 15.69 -26.57 -4.34
C ASP A 55 16.28 -25.60 -3.32
N ASP A 56 17.45 -25.88 -2.74
CA ASP A 56 18.15 -24.94 -1.86
C ASP A 56 18.69 -23.71 -2.59
N ALA A 57 18.66 -23.68 -3.93
CA ALA A 57 18.90 -22.47 -4.70
C ALA A 57 17.90 -21.35 -4.33
N TYR A 58 16.65 -21.67 -3.99
CA TYR A 58 15.65 -20.71 -3.52
C TYR A 58 15.95 -20.16 -2.12
N LYS A 59 16.79 -20.84 -1.34
CA LYS A 59 17.18 -20.46 0.03
C LYS A 59 18.45 -19.61 0.05
N TYR A 60 19.43 -19.96 -0.81
CA TYR A 60 20.78 -19.38 -0.74
C TYR A 60 21.10 -18.38 -1.84
N THR A 61 20.21 -18.21 -2.85
CA THR A 61 20.38 -17.28 -3.95
C THR A 61 19.16 -16.38 -4.11
N ASP A 62 19.24 -15.41 -5.03
CA ASP A 62 18.13 -14.53 -5.39
C ASP A 62 17.10 -15.16 -6.35
N LYS A 63 17.34 -16.42 -6.78
CA LYS A 63 16.46 -17.14 -7.72
C LYS A 63 14.97 -17.05 -7.36
N GLY A 64 14.64 -17.11 -6.08
CA GLY A 64 13.25 -17.05 -5.61
C GLY A 64 12.57 -15.70 -5.82
N ASN A 65 13.30 -14.64 -6.12
CA ASN A 65 12.77 -13.28 -6.34
C ASN A 65 13.20 -12.68 -7.69
N LEU A 66 13.86 -13.44 -8.56
CA LEU A 66 14.41 -12.95 -9.82
C LEU A 66 13.60 -13.48 -11.02
N VAL A 67 13.06 -12.57 -11.83
CA VAL A 67 12.34 -12.86 -13.07
C VAL A 67 13.16 -12.40 -14.28
N ALA A 68 13.21 -13.22 -15.33
CA ALA A 68 13.69 -12.76 -16.63
C ALA A 68 12.54 -12.14 -17.43
N VAL A 69 12.70 -10.91 -17.91
CA VAL A 69 11.84 -10.32 -18.95
C VAL A 69 12.52 -10.53 -20.29
N ILE A 70 11.97 -11.41 -21.13
CA ILE A 70 12.63 -11.87 -22.35
C ILE A 70 11.86 -11.46 -23.60
N SER A 71 12.56 -10.83 -24.54
CA SER A 71 11.99 -10.37 -25.81
C SER A 71 12.95 -10.63 -26.98
N ASN A 72 12.40 -10.78 -28.20
CA ASN A 72 13.17 -10.69 -29.44
C ASN A 72 12.84 -9.42 -30.25
N GLY A 73 12.00 -8.53 -29.69
CA GLY A 73 11.67 -7.24 -30.29
C GLY A 73 10.88 -7.30 -31.60
N THR A 74 10.09 -8.37 -31.80
CA THR A 74 9.34 -8.57 -33.06
C THR A 74 7.94 -7.98 -33.04
N ALA A 75 7.44 -7.47 -31.90
CA ALA A 75 6.12 -6.85 -31.78
C ALA A 75 6.08 -5.71 -30.74
N VAL A 76 7.04 -4.80 -30.77
CA VAL A 76 7.25 -3.76 -29.76
C VAL A 76 6.19 -2.64 -29.85
N LEU A 77 5.34 -2.50 -28.82
CA LEU A 77 4.42 -1.36 -28.57
C LEU A 77 3.68 -0.79 -29.80
N GLY A 78 3.30 -1.59 -30.78
CA GLY A 78 2.69 -1.10 -32.02
C GLY A 78 3.67 -0.51 -33.01
N LEU A 79 4.98 -0.48 -32.70
CA LEU A 79 6.05 -0.15 -33.65
C LEU A 79 6.41 -1.34 -34.54
N GLY A 80 5.98 -2.54 -34.17
CA GLY A 80 6.22 -3.77 -34.89
C GLY A 80 7.62 -4.36 -34.65
N ASP A 81 8.19 -4.96 -35.68
CA ASP A 81 9.50 -5.62 -35.61
C ASP A 81 10.63 -4.58 -35.73
N ILE A 82 11.08 -4.06 -34.59
CA ILE A 82 12.19 -3.12 -34.50
C ILE A 82 13.50 -3.76 -33.99
N GLY A 83 13.47 -5.06 -33.71
CA GLY A 83 14.61 -5.84 -33.26
C GLY A 83 14.87 -5.78 -31.74
N ALA A 84 15.58 -6.76 -31.26
CA ALA A 84 15.80 -7.01 -29.82
C ALA A 84 16.39 -5.79 -29.08
N LEU A 85 17.50 -5.24 -29.57
CA LEU A 85 18.18 -4.11 -28.90
C LEU A 85 17.30 -2.86 -28.81
N SER A 86 16.51 -2.57 -29.85
CA SER A 86 15.62 -1.41 -29.85
C SER A 86 14.43 -1.58 -28.89
N GLY A 87 14.10 -2.81 -28.50
CA GLY A 87 13.08 -3.14 -27.50
C GLY A 87 13.54 -2.92 -26.05
N LYS A 88 14.85 -2.85 -25.78
CA LYS A 88 15.40 -2.76 -24.43
C LYS A 88 14.77 -1.68 -23.53
N PRO A 89 14.51 -0.44 -23.98
CA PRO A 89 13.86 0.55 -23.11
C PRO A 89 12.48 0.12 -22.61
N VAL A 90 11.75 -0.71 -23.35
CA VAL A 90 10.46 -1.28 -22.92
C VAL A 90 10.68 -2.36 -21.87
N MET A 91 11.65 -3.25 -22.09
CA MET A 91 11.98 -4.33 -21.16
C MET A 91 12.47 -3.82 -19.81
N GLU A 92 13.34 -2.79 -19.80
CA GLU A 92 13.70 -2.08 -18.56
C GLU A 92 12.47 -1.43 -17.88
N GLY A 93 11.55 -0.88 -18.68
CA GLY A 93 10.28 -0.36 -18.17
C GLY A 93 9.44 -1.45 -17.48
N LYS A 94 9.37 -2.63 -18.10
CA LYS A 94 8.70 -3.79 -17.50
C LYS A 94 9.39 -4.20 -16.18
N GLY A 95 10.72 -4.25 -16.15
CA GLY A 95 11.51 -4.51 -14.94
C GLY A 95 11.23 -3.50 -13.80
N LEU A 96 11.15 -2.21 -14.15
CA LEU A 96 10.74 -1.16 -13.19
C LEU A 96 9.36 -1.46 -12.59
N LEU A 97 8.36 -1.83 -13.41
CA LEU A 97 7.01 -2.12 -12.93
C LEU A 97 6.97 -3.37 -12.05
N PHE A 98 7.71 -4.43 -12.38
CA PHE A 98 7.87 -5.59 -11.51
C PHE A 98 8.41 -5.20 -10.13
N LYS A 99 9.42 -4.32 -10.11
CA LYS A 99 10.06 -3.89 -8.84
C LYS A 99 9.14 -3.05 -7.98
N ILE A 100 8.53 -1.99 -8.55
CA ILE A 100 7.72 -1.05 -7.76
C ILE A 100 6.37 -1.63 -7.29
N TYR A 101 5.79 -2.56 -8.05
CA TYR A 101 4.48 -3.13 -7.73
C TYR A 101 4.53 -4.53 -7.11
N GLY A 102 5.52 -5.35 -7.49
CA GLY A 102 5.64 -6.73 -7.00
C GLY A 102 6.83 -6.96 -6.05
N GLY A 103 7.73 -5.98 -5.87
CA GLY A 103 8.98 -6.17 -5.13
C GLY A 103 9.93 -7.18 -5.80
N ILE A 104 9.71 -7.49 -7.09
CA ILE A 104 10.42 -8.52 -7.85
C ILE A 104 11.63 -7.92 -8.54
N ASP A 105 12.78 -8.58 -8.43
CA ASP A 105 13.98 -8.22 -9.17
C ASP A 105 13.91 -8.78 -10.60
N VAL A 106 14.44 -8.03 -11.56
CA VAL A 106 14.35 -8.39 -12.98
C VAL A 106 15.69 -8.23 -13.66
N PHE A 107 16.04 -9.22 -14.51
CA PHE A 107 16.96 -9.03 -15.61
C PHE A 107 16.17 -9.03 -16.92
N ASP A 108 16.32 -7.96 -17.69
CA ASP A 108 15.82 -7.89 -19.06
C ASP A 108 16.83 -8.53 -20.01
N ILE A 109 16.32 -9.43 -20.87
CA ILE A 109 17.14 -10.27 -21.76
C ILE A 109 16.62 -10.09 -23.19
N GLU A 110 17.37 -9.34 -23.99
CA GLU A 110 17.07 -9.11 -25.41
C GLU A 110 17.76 -10.16 -26.27
N VAL A 111 16.98 -11.14 -26.77
CA VAL A 111 17.50 -12.26 -27.57
C VAL A 111 17.43 -11.92 -29.07
N ALA A 112 18.57 -11.73 -29.72
CA ALA A 112 18.67 -11.41 -31.13
C ALA A 112 18.48 -12.65 -32.05
N GLU A 113 17.38 -13.38 -31.82
CA GLU A 113 17.02 -14.58 -32.58
C GLU A 113 15.51 -14.57 -32.91
N LYS A 114 15.17 -14.77 -34.16
CA LYS A 114 13.79 -14.79 -34.64
C LYS A 114 13.26 -16.20 -34.93
N ASP A 115 14.16 -17.18 -35.07
CA ASP A 115 13.76 -18.58 -35.17
C ASP A 115 13.24 -19.07 -33.81
N PRO A 116 11.97 -19.52 -33.74
CA PRO A 116 11.36 -19.90 -32.45
C PRO A 116 12.08 -21.07 -31.74
N GLU A 117 12.63 -22.02 -32.48
CA GLU A 117 13.37 -23.16 -31.92
C GLU A 117 14.64 -22.69 -31.21
N LYS A 118 15.46 -21.90 -31.91
CA LYS A 118 16.72 -21.38 -31.37
C LYS A 118 16.49 -20.38 -30.24
N PHE A 119 15.42 -19.59 -30.33
CA PHE A 119 15.00 -18.70 -29.25
C PHE A 119 14.70 -19.51 -27.98
N CYS A 120 13.88 -20.58 -28.10
CA CYS A 120 13.58 -21.44 -26.97
C CYS A 120 14.84 -22.10 -26.41
N GLU A 121 15.74 -22.61 -27.25
CA GLU A 121 17.01 -23.18 -26.79
C GLU A 121 17.87 -22.19 -25.98
N ALA A 122 17.92 -20.92 -26.42
CA ALA A 122 18.65 -19.88 -25.69
C ALA A 122 18.01 -19.64 -24.30
N VAL A 123 16.69 -19.53 -24.24
CA VAL A 123 15.94 -19.33 -23.00
C VAL A 123 16.09 -20.51 -22.05
N GLU A 124 15.97 -21.75 -22.56
CA GLU A 124 16.12 -22.97 -21.77
C GLU A 124 17.50 -23.05 -21.06
N ARG A 125 18.55 -22.58 -21.73
CA ARG A 125 19.94 -22.62 -21.20
C ARG A 125 20.18 -21.59 -20.09
N ILE A 126 19.50 -20.46 -20.09
CA ILE A 126 19.62 -19.43 -19.04
C ILE A 126 18.58 -19.57 -17.92
N ALA A 127 17.54 -20.36 -18.11
CA ALA A 127 16.44 -20.55 -17.17
C ALA A 127 16.86 -20.96 -15.74
N PRO A 128 17.96 -21.69 -15.50
CA PRO A 128 18.39 -22.02 -14.13
C PRO A 128 18.63 -20.81 -13.24
N THR A 129 18.96 -19.64 -13.80
CA THR A 129 19.19 -18.40 -13.06
C THR A 129 17.91 -17.86 -12.42
N PHE A 130 16.73 -18.10 -13.02
CA PHE A 130 15.49 -17.38 -12.72
C PHE A 130 14.49 -18.23 -11.95
N GLY A 131 13.66 -17.56 -11.15
CA GLY A 131 12.47 -18.13 -10.50
C GLY A 131 11.23 -18.07 -11.37
N GLY A 132 11.25 -17.27 -12.44
CA GLY A 132 10.16 -17.13 -13.41
C GLY A 132 10.59 -16.40 -14.68
N ILE A 133 9.81 -16.52 -15.74
CA ILE A 133 10.06 -15.91 -17.05
C ILE A 133 8.80 -15.19 -17.53
N ASN A 134 8.93 -13.90 -17.80
CA ASN A 134 7.96 -13.09 -18.52
C ASN A 134 8.41 -12.94 -19.98
N LEU A 135 7.64 -13.48 -20.92
CA LEU A 135 7.83 -13.25 -22.34
C LEU A 135 7.11 -11.94 -22.74
N GLU A 136 7.77 -11.10 -23.52
CA GLU A 136 7.26 -9.77 -23.88
C GLU A 136 7.55 -9.42 -25.33
N ASP A 137 6.61 -8.72 -26.02
CA ASP A 137 6.80 -8.15 -27.36
C ASP A 137 7.24 -9.17 -28.43
N ILE A 138 6.76 -10.41 -28.35
CA ILE A 138 7.00 -11.47 -29.32
C ILE A 138 5.77 -11.62 -30.22
N LYS A 139 5.95 -11.51 -31.54
CA LYS A 139 4.84 -11.55 -32.49
C LYS A 139 4.14 -12.91 -32.57
N ALA A 140 2.87 -12.86 -32.94
CA ALA A 140 2.10 -14.05 -33.29
C ALA A 140 2.37 -14.42 -34.81
N PRO A 141 2.37 -15.72 -35.14
CA PRO A 141 2.00 -16.89 -34.31
C PRO A 141 3.13 -17.48 -33.46
N GLU A 142 4.37 -17.03 -33.63
CA GLU A 142 5.57 -17.58 -33.02
C GLU A 142 5.48 -17.58 -31.48
N CYS A 143 4.89 -16.53 -30.88
CA CYS A 143 4.71 -16.43 -29.42
C CYS A 143 3.94 -17.59 -28.81
N PHE A 144 2.96 -18.17 -29.50
CA PHE A 144 2.21 -19.33 -29.03
C PHE A 144 3.08 -20.58 -28.91
N TYR A 145 3.89 -20.82 -29.94
CA TYR A 145 4.82 -21.93 -29.97
C TYR A 145 5.88 -21.80 -28.86
N ILE A 146 6.50 -20.63 -28.76
CA ILE A 146 7.54 -20.32 -27.78
C ILE A 146 7.01 -20.52 -26.36
N GLU A 147 5.86 -19.94 -26.03
CA GLU A 147 5.29 -20.08 -24.68
C GLU A 147 4.92 -21.53 -24.37
N ASP A 148 4.27 -22.25 -25.30
CA ASP A 148 3.85 -23.64 -25.10
C ASP A 148 5.06 -24.58 -24.89
N ARG A 149 6.13 -24.40 -25.69
CA ARG A 149 7.36 -25.18 -25.54
C ARG A 149 8.03 -24.91 -24.19
N LEU A 150 8.25 -23.64 -23.84
CA LEU A 150 8.93 -23.29 -22.61
C LEU A 150 8.14 -23.72 -21.35
N LYS A 151 6.80 -23.65 -21.38
CA LYS A 151 5.95 -24.21 -20.33
C LYS A 151 6.07 -25.71 -20.16
N LYS A 152 6.37 -26.45 -21.23
CA LYS A 152 6.55 -27.91 -21.20
C LYS A 152 7.94 -28.35 -20.79
N THR A 153 8.96 -27.55 -21.08
CA THR A 153 10.37 -27.90 -20.85
C THR A 153 10.92 -27.34 -19.54
N LEU A 154 10.35 -26.25 -19.04
CA LEU A 154 10.84 -25.57 -17.84
C LEU A 154 9.95 -25.89 -16.62
N ASP A 155 10.59 -25.98 -15.46
CA ASP A 155 9.96 -26.25 -14.18
C ASP A 155 9.88 -24.97 -13.30
N ILE A 156 9.65 -23.83 -13.95
CA ILE A 156 9.42 -22.49 -13.37
C ILE A 156 8.27 -21.79 -14.09
N PRO A 157 7.59 -20.82 -13.46
CA PRO A 157 6.53 -20.03 -14.09
C PRO A 157 6.99 -19.36 -15.39
N VAL A 158 6.26 -19.61 -16.48
CA VAL A 158 6.42 -18.90 -17.77
C VAL A 158 5.08 -18.31 -18.16
N MET A 159 5.07 -17.02 -18.49
CA MET A 159 3.86 -16.32 -18.95
C MET A 159 4.23 -15.27 -20.02
N HIS A 160 3.47 -15.23 -21.10
CA HIS A 160 3.55 -14.14 -22.09
C HIS A 160 2.53 -13.06 -21.71
N ASP A 161 3.02 -11.88 -21.28
CA ASP A 161 2.13 -10.84 -20.73
C ASP A 161 1.18 -10.24 -21.78
N ASP A 162 1.61 -10.01 -23.01
CA ASP A 162 0.73 -9.51 -24.07
C ASP A 162 -0.43 -10.45 -24.38
N GLN A 163 -0.27 -11.75 -24.14
CA GLN A 163 -1.36 -12.70 -24.30
C GLN A 163 -2.27 -12.72 -23.07
N HIS A 164 -1.69 -12.85 -21.87
CA HIS A 164 -2.42 -13.19 -20.67
C HIS A 164 -2.73 -11.98 -19.77
N GLY A 165 -1.88 -10.94 -19.76
CA GLY A 165 -2.11 -9.74 -18.96
C GLY A 165 -3.40 -9.03 -19.35
N THR A 166 -3.52 -8.67 -20.64
CA THR A 166 -4.74 -8.04 -21.17
C THR A 166 -5.98 -8.93 -20.98
N ALA A 167 -5.83 -10.25 -21.15
CA ALA A 167 -6.94 -11.19 -20.98
C ALA A 167 -7.46 -11.19 -19.53
N ILE A 168 -6.58 -11.24 -18.54
CA ILE A 168 -6.94 -11.27 -17.11
C ILE A 168 -7.65 -9.97 -16.72
N ILE A 169 -7.08 -8.82 -17.07
CA ILE A 169 -7.66 -7.53 -16.68
C ILE A 169 -8.98 -7.27 -17.39
N SER A 170 -9.05 -7.56 -18.69
CA SER A 170 -10.31 -7.38 -19.45
C SER A 170 -11.39 -8.35 -18.97
N ALA A 171 -11.05 -9.58 -18.57
CA ALA A 171 -12.01 -10.52 -17.99
C ALA A 171 -12.55 -10.05 -16.62
N ALA A 172 -11.69 -9.50 -15.76
CA ALA A 172 -12.11 -8.88 -14.51
C ALA A 172 -13.05 -7.68 -14.77
N GLY A 173 -12.66 -6.83 -15.73
CA GLY A 173 -13.48 -5.70 -16.18
C GLY A 173 -14.83 -6.16 -16.77
N LEU A 174 -14.84 -7.20 -17.61
CA LEU A 174 -16.08 -7.72 -18.19
C LEU A 174 -17.01 -8.29 -17.12
N LYS A 175 -16.50 -9.07 -16.16
CA LYS A 175 -17.27 -9.60 -15.04
C LYS A 175 -17.98 -8.47 -14.29
N ASN A 176 -17.25 -7.42 -13.92
CA ASN A 176 -17.80 -6.28 -13.21
C ASN A 176 -18.71 -5.40 -14.07
N ALA A 177 -18.38 -5.22 -15.35
CA ALA A 177 -19.23 -4.49 -16.29
C ALA A 177 -20.62 -5.14 -16.42
N MET A 178 -20.68 -6.48 -16.49
CA MET A 178 -21.95 -7.22 -16.50
C MET A 178 -22.78 -6.96 -15.25
N GLU A 179 -22.15 -6.93 -14.07
CA GLU A 179 -22.82 -6.61 -12.80
C GLU A 179 -23.36 -5.17 -12.79
N VAL A 180 -22.55 -4.19 -13.24
CA VAL A 180 -22.95 -2.77 -13.30
C VAL A 180 -24.15 -2.53 -14.22
N ILE A 181 -24.24 -3.25 -15.35
CA ILE A 181 -25.36 -3.09 -16.30
C ILE A 181 -26.49 -4.11 -16.08
N GLY A 182 -26.34 -5.02 -15.10
CA GLY A 182 -27.37 -6.01 -14.76
C GLY A 182 -27.62 -7.08 -15.84
N LYS A 183 -26.58 -7.44 -16.65
CA LYS A 183 -26.69 -8.47 -17.70
C LYS A 183 -26.01 -9.78 -17.28
N ASP A 184 -26.60 -10.90 -17.71
CA ASP A 184 -26.07 -12.25 -17.51
C ASP A 184 -25.01 -12.58 -18.57
N ILE A 185 -23.76 -12.78 -18.14
CA ILE A 185 -22.63 -13.09 -19.04
C ILE A 185 -22.86 -14.31 -19.92
N THR A 186 -23.71 -15.24 -19.50
CA THR A 186 -24.04 -16.46 -20.28
C THR A 186 -24.95 -16.19 -21.48
N LYS A 187 -25.57 -14.99 -21.53
CA LYS A 187 -26.57 -14.61 -22.56
C LYS A 187 -26.11 -13.47 -23.47
N VAL A 188 -25.08 -12.72 -23.05
CA VAL A 188 -24.62 -11.54 -23.80
C VAL A 188 -23.95 -11.91 -25.10
N LYS A 189 -24.18 -11.10 -26.13
CA LYS A 189 -23.51 -11.20 -27.44
C LYS A 189 -22.23 -10.41 -27.40
N ILE A 190 -21.11 -11.06 -27.67
CA ILE A 190 -19.76 -10.49 -27.60
C ILE A 190 -19.17 -10.46 -29.00
N VAL A 191 -18.69 -9.30 -29.43
CA VAL A 191 -17.97 -9.11 -30.69
C VAL A 191 -16.51 -8.80 -30.38
N VAL A 192 -15.58 -9.64 -30.85
CA VAL A 192 -14.15 -9.49 -30.68
C VAL A 192 -13.52 -9.08 -32.02
N ASN A 193 -13.09 -7.84 -32.13
CA ASN A 193 -12.44 -7.32 -33.33
C ASN A 193 -10.92 -7.42 -33.24
N GLY A 194 -10.38 -8.46 -33.81
CA GLY A 194 -9.00 -8.93 -33.71
C GLY A 194 -8.96 -10.44 -33.58
N ALA A 195 -7.92 -11.09 -34.10
CA ALA A 195 -7.70 -12.53 -33.96
C ALA A 195 -6.21 -12.84 -33.74
N GLY A 196 -5.52 -11.91 -33.12
CA GLY A 196 -4.13 -12.07 -32.63
C GLY A 196 -4.06 -12.75 -31.27
N ALA A 197 -2.86 -12.79 -30.71
CA ALA A 197 -2.56 -13.45 -29.46
C ALA A 197 -3.46 -12.95 -28.30
N ALA A 198 -3.55 -11.65 -28.07
CA ALA A 198 -4.39 -11.07 -27.04
C ALA A 198 -5.88 -11.41 -27.23
N ALA A 199 -6.41 -11.28 -28.46
CA ALA A 199 -7.83 -11.54 -28.74
C ALA A 199 -8.22 -12.99 -28.45
N ILE A 200 -7.38 -13.94 -28.84
CA ILE A 200 -7.58 -15.38 -28.57
C ILE A 200 -7.58 -15.65 -27.06
N SER A 201 -6.60 -15.11 -26.33
CA SER A 201 -6.46 -15.31 -24.90
C SER A 201 -7.60 -14.64 -24.11
N CYS A 202 -7.99 -13.40 -24.47
CA CYS A 202 -9.15 -12.71 -23.89
C CYS A 202 -10.41 -13.55 -24.07
N THR A 203 -10.68 -14.03 -25.29
CA THR A 203 -11.90 -14.78 -25.59
C THR A 203 -11.96 -16.11 -24.83
N LYS A 204 -10.84 -16.83 -24.70
CA LYS A 204 -10.76 -18.05 -23.88
C LYS A 204 -11.10 -17.75 -22.42
N LEU A 205 -10.58 -16.65 -21.87
CA LEU A 205 -10.80 -16.29 -20.49
C LEU A 205 -12.25 -15.77 -20.25
N TYR A 206 -12.85 -15.07 -21.23
CA TYR A 206 -14.27 -14.72 -21.17
C TYR A 206 -15.17 -15.96 -21.12
N MET A 207 -14.82 -17.00 -21.88
CA MET A 207 -15.52 -18.29 -21.80
C MET A 207 -15.32 -18.95 -20.42
N ALA A 208 -14.13 -18.88 -19.85
CA ALA A 208 -13.84 -19.43 -18.53
C ALA A 208 -14.62 -18.74 -17.39
N ILE A 209 -14.96 -17.44 -17.54
CA ILE A 209 -15.83 -16.72 -16.59
C ILE A 209 -17.32 -16.82 -16.92
N GLY A 210 -17.73 -17.61 -17.93
CA GLY A 210 -19.11 -17.96 -18.21
C GLY A 210 -19.68 -17.54 -19.57
N ALA A 211 -18.96 -16.75 -20.38
CA ALA A 211 -19.45 -16.40 -21.74
C ALA A 211 -19.60 -17.66 -22.60
N LYS A 212 -20.70 -17.74 -23.36
CA LYS A 212 -20.96 -18.90 -24.22
C LYS A 212 -20.33 -18.69 -25.59
N LYS A 213 -19.63 -19.72 -26.08
CA LYS A 213 -18.94 -19.69 -27.39
C LYS A 213 -19.88 -19.29 -28.53
N GLU A 214 -21.09 -19.81 -28.54
CA GLU A 214 -22.12 -19.55 -29.53
C GLU A 214 -22.57 -18.08 -29.61
N ASN A 215 -22.35 -17.33 -28.54
CA ASN A 215 -22.65 -15.90 -28.44
C ASN A 215 -21.45 -14.99 -28.80
N ILE A 216 -20.31 -15.57 -29.14
CA ILE A 216 -19.09 -14.83 -29.46
C ILE A 216 -18.85 -14.83 -30.96
N VAL A 217 -18.65 -13.65 -31.53
CA VAL A 217 -18.27 -13.46 -32.92
C VAL A 217 -16.90 -12.81 -32.98
N MET A 218 -15.93 -13.50 -33.57
CA MET A 218 -14.56 -12.99 -33.76
C MET A 218 -14.33 -12.55 -35.20
N LEU A 219 -13.60 -11.45 -35.37
CA LEU A 219 -13.23 -10.90 -36.66
C LEU A 219 -11.71 -10.76 -36.79
N ASP A 220 -11.22 -10.91 -38.00
CA ASP A 220 -9.87 -10.52 -38.39
C ASP A 220 -9.90 -9.49 -39.55
N SER A 221 -8.74 -9.18 -40.15
CA SER A 221 -8.64 -8.21 -41.24
C SER A 221 -9.44 -8.57 -42.52
N LYS A 222 -9.92 -9.81 -42.63
CA LYS A 222 -10.75 -10.30 -43.74
C LYS A 222 -12.24 -10.38 -43.38
N GLY A 223 -12.64 -9.95 -42.18
CA GLY A 223 -14.02 -9.99 -41.69
C GLY A 223 -14.28 -11.08 -40.68
N VAL A 224 -15.53 -11.51 -40.58
CA VAL A 224 -15.98 -12.51 -39.60
C VAL A 224 -15.27 -13.86 -39.81
N ILE A 225 -14.81 -14.46 -38.72
CA ILE A 225 -14.22 -15.81 -38.71
C ILE A 225 -15.37 -16.83 -38.71
N SER A 226 -15.78 -17.27 -39.90
CA SER A 226 -16.84 -18.28 -40.12
C SER A 226 -16.23 -19.64 -40.45
N LYS A 227 -16.98 -20.73 -40.24
CA LYS A 227 -16.59 -22.09 -40.59
C LYS A 227 -16.42 -22.30 -42.10
N GLU A 228 -16.98 -21.43 -42.93
CA GLU A 228 -16.86 -21.48 -44.41
C GLU A 228 -15.46 -21.07 -44.90
N ARG A 229 -14.70 -20.33 -44.07
CA ARG A 229 -13.39 -19.83 -44.42
C ARG A 229 -12.33 -20.96 -44.40
N GLN A 230 -11.53 -21.02 -45.46
CA GLN A 230 -10.48 -22.05 -45.66
C GLN A 230 -9.07 -21.56 -45.24
N ASP A 231 -8.91 -20.28 -44.89
CA ASP A 231 -7.63 -19.65 -44.62
C ASP A 231 -7.35 -19.55 -43.10
N LEU A 232 -8.06 -20.30 -42.27
CA LEU A 232 -7.97 -20.24 -40.83
C LEU A 232 -6.89 -21.19 -40.25
N ASN A 233 -6.05 -20.68 -39.37
CA ASN A 233 -5.20 -21.52 -38.53
C ASN A 233 -6.01 -22.21 -37.42
N GLU A 234 -5.40 -23.17 -36.69
CA GLU A 234 -6.09 -23.97 -35.64
C GLU A 234 -6.72 -23.11 -34.56
N GLN A 235 -6.04 -22.05 -34.11
CA GLN A 235 -6.54 -21.17 -33.06
C GLN A 235 -7.80 -20.41 -33.52
N LYS A 236 -7.82 -19.92 -34.77
CA LYS A 236 -8.97 -19.23 -35.36
C LYS A 236 -10.12 -20.19 -35.66
N LYS A 237 -9.83 -21.39 -36.13
CA LYS A 237 -10.84 -22.45 -36.38
C LYS A 237 -11.65 -22.73 -35.11
N PHE A 238 -11.04 -22.71 -33.93
CA PHE A 238 -11.75 -22.92 -32.68
C PHE A 238 -12.87 -21.89 -32.46
N PHE A 239 -12.69 -20.64 -32.87
CA PHE A 239 -13.68 -19.56 -32.70
C PHE A 239 -14.58 -19.34 -33.92
N ALA A 240 -14.43 -20.15 -34.98
CA ALA A 240 -15.22 -19.99 -36.19
C ALA A 240 -16.72 -20.20 -35.88
N THR A 241 -17.54 -19.18 -36.27
CA THR A 241 -19.00 -19.20 -36.10
C THR A 241 -19.70 -19.92 -37.23
N ASP A 242 -20.88 -20.49 -36.94
CA ASP A 242 -21.81 -21.04 -37.95
C ASP A 242 -22.71 -19.98 -38.58
N ARG A 243 -22.62 -18.72 -38.16
CA ARG A 243 -23.42 -17.62 -38.69
C ARG A 243 -22.96 -17.22 -40.06
N THR A 244 -23.86 -17.35 -41.05
CA THR A 244 -23.64 -17.00 -42.45
C THR A 244 -24.29 -15.68 -42.85
N ASP A 245 -25.01 -15.05 -41.90
CA ASP A 245 -25.76 -13.79 -42.10
C ASP A 245 -24.92 -12.53 -41.73
N ILE A 246 -23.68 -12.71 -41.26
CA ILE A 246 -22.78 -11.63 -40.89
C ILE A 246 -21.38 -11.82 -41.48
N HIS A 247 -20.83 -10.77 -42.12
CA HIS A 247 -19.54 -10.80 -42.76
C HIS A 247 -18.62 -9.67 -42.28
N THR A 248 -19.21 -8.52 -41.94
CA THR A 248 -18.51 -7.29 -41.59
C THR A 248 -18.63 -6.93 -40.13
N LEU A 249 -17.76 -6.01 -39.66
CA LEU A 249 -17.83 -5.49 -38.30
C LEU A 249 -19.19 -4.80 -38.02
N ALA A 250 -19.69 -4.01 -38.99
CA ALA A 250 -20.96 -3.30 -38.82
C ALA A 250 -22.17 -4.25 -38.62
N GLU A 251 -22.18 -5.38 -39.32
CA GLU A 251 -23.20 -6.41 -39.15
C GLU A 251 -23.05 -7.15 -37.82
N ALA A 252 -21.80 -7.43 -37.43
CA ALA A 252 -21.52 -8.17 -36.18
C ALA A 252 -21.89 -7.38 -34.92
N VAL A 253 -21.63 -6.05 -34.88
CA VAL A 253 -21.90 -5.22 -33.67
C VAL A 253 -23.38 -4.86 -33.51
N LYS A 254 -24.19 -5.05 -34.54
CA LYS A 254 -25.63 -4.79 -34.46
C LYS A 254 -26.27 -5.68 -33.36
N ASP A 255 -26.96 -5.05 -32.43
CA ASP A 255 -27.57 -5.70 -31.25
C ASP A 255 -26.55 -6.49 -30.39
N ALA A 256 -25.26 -6.18 -30.47
CA ALA A 256 -24.24 -6.74 -29.60
C ALA A 256 -24.21 -6.02 -28.24
N ASP A 257 -24.04 -6.79 -27.17
CA ASP A 257 -23.92 -6.27 -25.81
C ASP A 257 -22.51 -5.78 -25.48
N VAL A 258 -21.50 -6.45 -26.05
CA VAL A 258 -20.08 -6.20 -25.75
C VAL A 258 -19.29 -6.13 -27.03
N PHE A 259 -18.48 -5.09 -27.16
CA PHE A 259 -17.45 -4.97 -28.19
C PHE A 259 -16.06 -4.99 -27.51
N VAL A 260 -15.16 -5.82 -28.02
CA VAL A 260 -13.76 -5.89 -27.58
C VAL A 260 -12.87 -5.66 -28.78
N GLY A 261 -12.20 -4.51 -28.80
CA GLY A 261 -11.27 -4.11 -29.84
C GLY A 261 -9.83 -4.47 -29.45
N LEU A 262 -9.20 -5.28 -30.29
CA LEU A 262 -7.81 -5.78 -30.13
C LEU A 262 -7.12 -5.81 -31.49
N SER A 263 -7.32 -4.77 -32.32
CA SER A 263 -6.82 -4.73 -33.68
C SER A 263 -6.10 -3.41 -34.01
N LYS A 264 -6.79 -2.45 -34.60
CA LYS A 264 -6.24 -1.14 -34.94
C LYS A 264 -7.23 -0.02 -34.64
N GLY A 265 -6.70 1.19 -34.49
CA GLY A 265 -7.50 2.37 -34.17
C GLY A 265 -8.53 2.77 -35.23
N ASN A 266 -9.58 3.49 -34.80
CA ASN A 266 -10.60 4.14 -35.60
C ASN A 266 -11.41 3.19 -36.51
N VAL A 267 -11.68 1.96 -36.08
CA VAL A 267 -12.47 0.96 -36.84
C VAL A 267 -13.93 0.88 -36.38
N LEU A 268 -14.26 1.35 -35.17
CA LEU A 268 -15.62 1.37 -34.63
C LEU A 268 -16.22 2.77 -34.80
N SER A 269 -17.23 2.91 -35.67
CA SER A 269 -17.88 4.21 -35.91
C SER A 269 -18.97 4.53 -34.90
N LYS A 270 -19.36 5.82 -34.79
CA LYS A 270 -20.50 6.25 -33.96
C LYS A 270 -21.80 5.54 -34.34
N ASP A 271 -22.05 5.29 -35.63
CA ASP A 271 -23.27 4.61 -36.06
C ASP A 271 -23.25 3.12 -35.70
N MET A 272 -22.09 2.48 -35.70
CA MET A 272 -21.95 1.12 -35.18
C MET A 272 -22.26 1.09 -33.66
N VAL A 273 -21.77 2.05 -32.89
CA VAL A 273 -22.08 2.16 -31.43
C VAL A 273 -23.58 2.36 -31.20
N LYS A 274 -24.23 3.22 -32.02
CA LYS A 274 -25.68 3.41 -31.93
C LYS A 274 -26.48 2.14 -32.20
N SER A 275 -25.96 1.24 -33.04
CA SER A 275 -26.63 -0.03 -33.40
C SER A 275 -26.49 -1.14 -32.37
N MET A 276 -25.63 -0.98 -31.37
CA MET A 276 -25.44 -1.96 -30.29
C MET A 276 -26.66 -2.06 -29.38
N ALA A 277 -26.74 -3.11 -28.60
CA ALA A 277 -27.77 -3.34 -27.59
C ALA A 277 -27.82 -2.21 -26.53
N LYS A 278 -28.86 -2.16 -25.70
CA LYS A 278 -28.99 -1.23 -24.59
C LYS A 278 -27.84 -1.43 -23.59
N ASP A 279 -27.33 -0.33 -23.00
CA ASP A 279 -26.21 -0.33 -22.06
C ASP A 279 -25.02 -1.17 -22.60
N PRO A 280 -24.42 -0.78 -23.76
CA PRO A 280 -23.38 -1.57 -24.36
C PRO A 280 -22.06 -1.37 -23.62
N VAL A 281 -21.24 -2.42 -23.59
CA VAL A 281 -19.87 -2.40 -23.06
C VAL A 281 -18.89 -2.33 -24.21
N ILE A 282 -17.97 -1.36 -24.17
CA ILE A 282 -16.94 -1.17 -25.19
C ILE A 282 -15.55 -1.20 -24.56
N PHE A 283 -14.75 -2.19 -24.91
CA PHE A 283 -13.34 -2.27 -24.60
C PHE A 283 -12.53 -1.92 -25.85
N ALA A 284 -12.06 -0.68 -25.95
CA ALA A 284 -11.27 -0.19 -27.09
C ALA A 284 -9.79 -0.19 -26.69
N LEU A 285 -9.09 -1.29 -26.96
CA LEU A 285 -7.78 -1.61 -26.40
C LEU A 285 -6.62 -1.48 -27.38
N ALA A 286 -6.85 -1.07 -28.63
CA ALA A 286 -5.79 -0.83 -29.58
C ALA A 286 -4.89 0.33 -29.14
N ASN A 287 -3.58 0.15 -29.29
CA ASN A 287 -2.55 1.14 -28.97
C ASN A 287 -1.77 1.54 -30.24
N PRO A 288 -1.37 2.83 -30.41
CA PRO A 288 -1.61 3.96 -29.50
C PRO A 288 -2.99 4.64 -29.67
N VAL A 289 -3.74 4.28 -30.73
CA VAL A 289 -5.06 4.86 -31.03
C VAL A 289 -6.12 3.78 -30.80
N PRO A 290 -7.14 4.04 -29.96
CA PRO A 290 -8.21 3.08 -29.71
C PRO A 290 -9.14 2.93 -30.91
N GLU A 291 -9.92 1.86 -30.97
CA GLU A 291 -10.89 1.58 -32.05
C GLU A 291 -11.95 2.66 -32.20
N ILE A 292 -12.27 3.35 -31.12
CA ILE A 292 -13.09 4.57 -31.04
C ILE A 292 -12.59 5.42 -29.89
N SER A 293 -12.63 6.76 -30.03
CA SER A 293 -12.30 7.64 -28.90
C SER A 293 -13.37 7.57 -27.80
N TYR A 294 -12.98 7.86 -26.54
CA TYR A 294 -13.92 7.91 -25.44
C TYR A 294 -15.03 8.94 -25.69
N GLU A 295 -14.65 10.12 -26.18
CA GLU A 295 -15.56 11.21 -26.51
C GLU A 295 -16.57 10.82 -27.59
N ASP A 296 -16.12 10.19 -28.66
CA ASP A 296 -17.02 9.76 -29.74
C ASP A 296 -17.98 8.67 -29.33
N ALA A 297 -17.54 7.74 -28.48
CA ALA A 297 -18.42 6.69 -27.95
C ALA A 297 -19.51 7.29 -27.02
N MET A 298 -19.14 8.20 -26.13
CA MET A 298 -20.07 8.86 -25.21
C MET A 298 -21.02 9.83 -25.93
N GLU A 299 -20.56 10.49 -27.00
CA GLU A 299 -21.41 11.33 -27.86
C GLU A 299 -22.41 10.47 -28.64
N ALA A 300 -21.98 9.31 -29.14
CA ALA A 300 -22.86 8.39 -29.86
C ALA A 300 -23.98 7.88 -28.94
N ARG A 301 -23.64 7.49 -27.70
CA ARG A 301 -24.58 6.95 -26.72
C ARG A 301 -24.10 7.18 -25.29
N PRO A 302 -24.83 7.93 -24.45
CA PRO A 302 -24.42 8.22 -23.08
C PRO A 302 -24.53 7.00 -22.13
N ASP A 303 -25.23 5.95 -22.53
CA ASP A 303 -25.36 4.69 -21.78
C ASP A 303 -24.21 3.68 -22.01
N VAL A 304 -23.19 4.04 -22.82
CA VAL A 304 -22.00 3.20 -23.02
C VAL A 304 -21.22 3.03 -21.71
N LEU A 305 -20.81 1.80 -21.43
CA LEU A 305 -19.82 1.48 -20.42
C LEU A 305 -18.48 1.23 -21.10
N MET A 306 -17.54 2.17 -20.95
CA MET A 306 -16.31 2.16 -21.76
C MET A 306 -15.04 1.94 -20.93
N SER A 307 -14.13 1.14 -21.50
CA SER A 307 -12.74 0.98 -21.06
C SER A 307 -11.79 1.19 -22.22
N THR A 308 -10.60 1.71 -21.91
CA THR A 308 -9.49 1.85 -22.85
C THR A 308 -8.17 1.42 -22.22
N GLY A 309 -7.11 1.28 -23.00
CA GLY A 309 -5.75 1.10 -22.48
C GLY A 309 -5.12 2.39 -21.93
N ARG A 310 -5.77 3.55 -22.06
CA ARG A 310 -5.21 4.87 -21.70
C ARG A 310 -5.43 5.21 -20.24
N THR A 311 -4.44 5.89 -19.63
CA THR A 311 -4.46 6.30 -18.22
C THR A 311 -5.38 7.48 -17.92
N ASP A 312 -5.73 8.26 -18.92
CA ASP A 312 -6.48 9.52 -18.82
C ASP A 312 -8.00 9.33 -18.86
N TYR A 313 -8.48 8.09 -18.99
CA TYR A 313 -9.91 7.77 -19.02
C TYR A 313 -10.32 6.85 -17.85
N PRO A 314 -11.61 6.82 -17.51
CA PRO A 314 -12.16 5.86 -16.55
C PRO A 314 -11.88 4.40 -16.96
N ASN A 315 -11.83 3.49 -16.00
CA ASN A 315 -11.79 2.04 -16.23
C ASN A 315 -10.65 1.59 -17.15
N GLN A 316 -9.42 2.05 -16.89
CA GLN A 316 -8.24 1.66 -17.67
C GLN A 316 -7.99 0.16 -17.59
N ILE A 317 -7.87 -0.52 -18.73
CA ILE A 317 -7.35 -1.87 -18.84
C ILE A 317 -5.84 -1.77 -19.04
N ASN A 318 -5.07 -2.12 -17.99
CA ASN A 318 -3.63 -2.01 -17.98
C ASN A 318 -3.02 -3.28 -17.35
N ASN A 319 -2.12 -3.94 -18.06
CA ASN A 319 -1.49 -5.20 -17.63
C ASN A 319 -0.78 -5.08 -16.29
N VAL A 320 -0.34 -3.89 -15.88
CA VAL A 320 0.31 -3.64 -14.58
C VAL A 320 -0.58 -3.96 -13.37
N ILE A 321 -1.90 -4.01 -13.55
CA ILE A 321 -2.84 -4.43 -12.52
C ILE A 321 -2.75 -5.96 -12.26
N GLY A 322 -2.13 -6.72 -13.15
CA GLY A 322 -2.09 -8.19 -13.11
C GLY A 322 -0.70 -8.77 -12.94
N PHE A 323 0.18 -8.61 -13.93
CA PHE A 323 1.41 -9.40 -14.03
C PHE A 323 2.34 -9.34 -12.82
N PRO A 324 2.56 -8.18 -12.14
CA PRO A 324 3.49 -8.15 -11.01
C PRO A 324 3.00 -9.03 -9.85
N TYR A 325 1.71 -8.99 -9.60
CA TYR A 325 1.08 -9.70 -8.49
C TYR A 325 0.88 -11.19 -8.79
N ILE A 326 0.66 -11.55 -10.06
CA ILE A 326 0.60 -12.95 -10.51
C ILE A 326 1.96 -13.61 -10.32
N PHE A 327 3.03 -12.96 -10.78
CA PHE A 327 4.38 -13.46 -10.57
C PHE A 327 4.75 -13.47 -9.07
N ARG A 328 4.35 -12.44 -8.29
CA ARG A 328 4.59 -12.44 -6.85
C ARG A 328 3.96 -13.64 -6.16
N GLY A 329 2.69 -13.92 -6.42
CA GLY A 329 2.01 -15.09 -5.85
C GLY A 329 2.63 -16.41 -6.30
N ALA A 330 3.05 -16.52 -7.57
CA ALA A 330 3.72 -17.72 -8.09
C ALA A 330 5.11 -17.94 -7.48
N LEU A 331 5.92 -16.87 -7.36
CA LEU A 331 7.27 -16.93 -6.79
C LEU A 331 7.25 -17.29 -5.30
N ASP A 332 6.33 -16.76 -4.52
CA ASP A 332 6.28 -16.97 -3.06
C ASP A 332 6.01 -18.42 -2.66
N VAL A 333 5.32 -19.17 -3.52
CA VAL A 333 5.07 -20.59 -3.35
C VAL A 333 5.98 -21.46 -4.21
N HIS A 334 7.00 -20.87 -4.85
CA HIS A 334 7.92 -21.54 -5.78
C HIS A 334 7.16 -22.39 -6.81
N ALA A 335 6.16 -21.81 -7.45
CA ALA A 335 5.31 -22.51 -8.40
C ALA A 335 6.10 -23.04 -9.60
N LYS A 336 5.66 -24.17 -10.15
CA LYS A 336 6.22 -24.78 -11.36
C LYS A 336 5.67 -24.16 -12.64
N ALA A 337 4.50 -23.56 -12.57
CA ALA A 337 3.80 -22.95 -13.69
C ALA A 337 2.85 -21.85 -13.22
N ILE A 338 2.44 -21.00 -14.13
CA ILE A 338 1.23 -20.18 -14.02
C ILE A 338 0.15 -20.87 -14.86
N ASN A 339 -0.80 -21.55 -14.19
CA ASN A 339 -1.87 -22.31 -14.81
C ASN A 339 -3.17 -21.51 -14.96
N GLU A 340 -4.23 -22.11 -15.51
CA GLU A 340 -5.51 -21.44 -15.73
C GLU A 340 -6.22 -21.10 -14.43
N GLU A 341 -6.12 -21.94 -13.40
CA GLU A 341 -6.68 -21.73 -12.07
C GLU A 341 -6.10 -20.48 -11.42
N MET A 342 -4.79 -20.27 -11.52
CA MET A 342 -4.11 -19.07 -11.01
C MET A 342 -4.55 -17.80 -11.77
N LYS A 343 -4.73 -17.87 -13.09
CA LYS A 343 -5.23 -16.76 -13.90
C LYS A 343 -6.66 -16.40 -13.54
N LEU A 344 -7.54 -17.38 -13.36
CA LEU A 344 -8.91 -17.16 -12.92
C LEU A 344 -8.98 -16.60 -11.51
N ALA A 345 -8.13 -17.06 -10.60
CA ALA A 345 -8.02 -16.49 -9.26
C ALA A 345 -7.64 -15.00 -9.30
N ALA A 346 -6.69 -14.62 -10.17
CA ALA A 346 -6.35 -13.22 -10.40
C ALA A 346 -7.54 -12.40 -10.94
N VAL A 347 -8.29 -12.93 -11.92
CA VAL A 347 -9.49 -12.29 -12.46
C VAL A 347 -10.49 -12.00 -11.35
N HIS A 348 -10.79 -12.99 -10.51
CA HIS A 348 -11.75 -12.83 -9.42
C HIS A 348 -11.26 -11.83 -8.37
N ALA A 349 -10.01 -11.93 -7.95
CA ALA A 349 -9.44 -11.03 -6.96
C ALA A 349 -9.45 -9.56 -7.43
N ILE A 350 -9.07 -9.30 -8.68
CA ILE A 350 -9.12 -7.95 -9.28
C ILE A 350 -10.55 -7.42 -9.37
N ALA A 351 -11.50 -8.27 -9.80
CA ALA A 351 -12.89 -7.89 -9.90
C ALA A 351 -13.50 -7.55 -8.53
N ASP A 352 -13.24 -8.38 -7.53
CA ASP A 352 -13.80 -8.20 -6.19
C ASP A 352 -13.15 -7.01 -5.45
N LEU A 353 -11.87 -6.72 -5.71
CA LEU A 353 -11.18 -5.55 -5.16
C LEU A 353 -11.83 -4.23 -5.59
N ALA A 354 -12.31 -4.12 -6.82
CA ALA A 354 -12.99 -2.91 -7.31
C ALA A 354 -14.27 -2.58 -6.53
N LYS A 355 -14.86 -3.57 -5.88
CA LYS A 355 -16.13 -3.43 -5.09
C LYS A 355 -15.88 -2.98 -3.65
N GLN A 356 -14.64 -2.99 -3.19
CA GLN A 356 -14.28 -2.56 -1.85
C GLN A 356 -14.07 -1.03 -1.81
N PRO A 357 -14.24 -0.36 -0.64
CA PRO A 357 -13.95 1.06 -0.49
C PRO A 357 -12.55 1.41 -0.97
N VAL A 358 -12.44 2.45 -1.81
CA VAL A 358 -11.16 2.83 -2.43
C VAL A 358 -10.31 3.62 -1.44
N PRO A 359 -9.02 3.27 -1.23
CA PRO A 359 -8.12 4.02 -0.35
C PRO A 359 -7.90 5.47 -0.82
N ASP A 360 -7.75 6.40 0.11
CA ASP A 360 -7.53 7.82 -0.19
C ASP A 360 -6.29 8.06 -1.06
N VAL A 361 -5.22 7.30 -0.88
CA VAL A 361 -4.02 7.39 -1.71
C VAL A 361 -4.33 7.23 -3.21
N VAL A 362 -5.31 6.41 -3.57
CA VAL A 362 -5.75 6.24 -4.96
C VAL A 362 -6.52 7.48 -5.43
N ASN A 363 -7.44 7.99 -4.60
CA ASN A 363 -8.20 9.21 -4.90
C ASN A 363 -7.28 10.42 -5.09
N ASP A 364 -6.26 10.56 -4.24
CA ASP A 364 -5.28 11.66 -4.27
C ASP A 364 -4.44 11.65 -5.54
N VAL A 365 -3.92 10.48 -5.93
CA VAL A 365 -3.10 10.33 -7.15
C VAL A 365 -3.89 10.68 -8.40
N TYR A 366 -5.16 10.28 -8.47
CA TYR A 366 -6.03 10.58 -9.62
C TYR A 366 -6.77 11.92 -9.49
N LYS A 367 -6.56 12.66 -8.40
CA LYS A 367 -7.20 13.96 -8.11
C LYS A 367 -8.73 13.92 -8.23
N VAL A 368 -9.32 12.86 -7.69
CA VAL A 368 -10.76 12.64 -7.61
C VAL A 368 -11.20 12.58 -6.16
N ASN A 369 -12.42 12.98 -5.87
CA ASN A 369 -12.86 13.09 -4.48
C ASN A 369 -13.36 11.77 -3.89
N ASN A 370 -13.88 10.87 -4.71
CA ASN A 370 -14.40 9.59 -4.23
C ASN A 370 -14.65 8.63 -5.40
N LEU A 371 -13.83 7.60 -5.54
CA LEU A 371 -14.06 6.52 -6.48
C LEU A 371 -14.90 5.44 -5.79
N THR A 372 -16.03 5.10 -6.38
CA THR A 372 -16.90 4.02 -5.92
C THR A 372 -17.24 3.09 -7.06
N PHE A 373 -17.52 1.82 -6.75
CA PHE A 373 -17.90 0.81 -7.74
C PHE A 373 -19.10 1.29 -8.56
N GLY A 374 -18.96 1.20 -9.89
CA GLY A 374 -19.99 1.65 -10.82
C GLY A 374 -19.45 1.96 -12.21
N ARG A 375 -20.20 2.72 -13.01
CA ARG A 375 -19.88 2.99 -14.43
C ARG A 375 -18.51 3.59 -14.66
N ASN A 376 -18.00 4.41 -13.74
CA ASN A 376 -16.70 5.08 -13.86
C ASN A 376 -15.57 4.38 -13.11
N TYR A 377 -15.88 3.33 -12.34
CA TYR A 377 -14.89 2.57 -11.60
C TYR A 377 -15.38 1.12 -11.39
N PHE A 378 -15.08 0.25 -12.34
CA PHE A 378 -15.30 -1.19 -12.23
C PHE A 378 -14.01 -2.02 -12.39
N ILE A 379 -12.88 -1.35 -12.52
CA ILE A 379 -11.53 -1.92 -12.53
C ILE A 379 -10.68 -1.10 -11.54
N PRO A 380 -9.89 -1.75 -10.65
CA PRO A 380 -8.97 -1.05 -9.74
C PRO A 380 -7.96 -0.20 -10.52
N LYS A 381 -7.46 0.86 -9.89
CA LYS A 381 -6.39 1.67 -10.48
C LYS A 381 -5.03 1.02 -10.25
N PRO A 382 -4.05 1.19 -11.17
CA PRO A 382 -2.70 0.61 -11.03
C PRO A 382 -1.97 0.93 -9.72
N VAL A 383 -2.26 2.09 -9.14
CA VAL A 383 -1.62 2.55 -7.88
C VAL A 383 -2.33 2.03 -6.63
N ASP A 384 -3.35 1.19 -6.75
CA ASP A 384 -4.06 0.65 -5.59
C ASP A 384 -3.15 -0.28 -4.77
N PRO A 385 -2.79 0.09 -3.53
CA PRO A 385 -1.83 -0.66 -2.74
C PRO A 385 -2.33 -2.04 -2.31
N ARG A 386 -3.63 -2.30 -2.39
CA ARG A 386 -4.24 -3.58 -2.02
C ARG A 386 -4.05 -4.66 -3.09
N LEU A 387 -3.67 -4.28 -4.33
CA LEU A 387 -3.47 -5.24 -5.42
C LEU A 387 -2.46 -6.33 -5.05
N ILE A 388 -1.36 -5.97 -4.38
CA ILE A 388 -0.34 -6.96 -4.02
C ILE A 388 -0.87 -7.97 -3.00
N THR A 389 -1.62 -7.54 -2.01
CA THR A 389 -2.14 -8.44 -0.97
C THR A 389 -3.27 -9.31 -1.48
N GLU A 390 -4.21 -8.75 -2.23
CA GLU A 390 -5.39 -9.48 -2.67
C GLU A 390 -5.10 -10.40 -3.87
N VAL A 391 -4.43 -9.88 -4.90
CA VAL A 391 -4.17 -10.66 -6.11
C VAL A 391 -3.09 -11.71 -5.88
N SER A 392 -1.95 -11.36 -5.23
CA SER A 392 -0.89 -12.33 -5.00
C SER A 392 -1.33 -13.46 -4.07
N SER A 393 -2.14 -13.15 -3.04
CA SER A 393 -2.69 -14.18 -2.14
C SER A 393 -3.65 -15.12 -2.87
N ALA A 394 -4.52 -14.60 -3.73
CA ALA A 394 -5.43 -15.43 -4.50
C ALA A 394 -4.67 -16.36 -5.47
N VAL A 395 -3.66 -15.84 -6.14
CA VAL A 395 -2.80 -16.60 -7.07
C VAL A 395 -2.00 -17.67 -6.34
N ALA A 396 -1.37 -17.35 -5.21
CA ALA A 396 -0.62 -18.29 -4.38
C ALA A 396 -1.53 -19.41 -3.87
N LYS A 397 -2.74 -19.08 -3.44
CA LYS A 397 -3.74 -20.07 -3.00
C LYS A 397 -4.14 -21.01 -4.12
N ALA A 398 -4.45 -20.49 -5.29
CA ALA A 398 -4.77 -21.28 -6.47
C ALA A 398 -3.60 -22.18 -6.91
N ALA A 399 -2.35 -21.71 -6.80
CA ALA A 399 -1.17 -22.52 -7.10
C ALA A 399 -1.02 -23.70 -6.14
N ILE A 400 -1.29 -23.51 -4.85
CA ILE A 400 -1.26 -24.58 -3.84
C ILE A 400 -2.41 -25.57 -4.11
N GLU A 401 -3.63 -25.10 -4.29
CA GLU A 401 -4.82 -25.91 -4.50
C GLU A 401 -4.76 -26.73 -5.80
N SER A 402 -4.14 -26.20 -6.86
CA SER A 402 -3.94 -26.90 -8.14
C SER A 402 -2.69 -27.78 -8.18
N GLY A 403 -1.89 -27.84 -7.10
CA GLY A 403 -0.75 -28.73 -6.95
C GLY A 403 0.50 -28.30 -7.72
N VAL A 404 0.57 -27.05 -8.21
CA VAL A 404 1.77 -26.55 -8.91
C VAL A 404 2.76 -25.85 -7.99
N ALA A 405 2.40 -25.60 -6.73
CA ALA A 405 3.29 -25.02 -5.72
C ALA A 405 4.25 -26.05 -5.14
N ARG A 406 5.50 -25.63 -4.83
CA ARG A 406 6.49 -26.41 -4.06
C ARG A 406 6.46 -26.07 -2.57
N LYS A 407 5.92 -24.91 -2.21
CA LYS A 407 5.89 -24.41 -0.85
C LYS A 407 4.46 -24.05 -0.45
N GLU A 408 4.05 -24.43 0.76
CA GLU A 408 2.76 -24.06 1.34
C GLU A 408 2.85 -22.79 2.17
N ILE A 409 1.78 -22.02 2.20
CA ILE A 409 1.57 -20.88 3.09
C ILE A 409 0.64 -21.35 4.21
N LYS A 410 1.13 -21.36 5.45
CA LYS A 410 0.39 -21.84 6.62
C LYS A 410 -0.45 -20.75 7.27
N ASP A 411 0.04 -19.51 7.28
CA ASP A 411 -0.61 -18.33 7.86
C ASP A 411 -0.81 -17.27 6.76
N TRP A 412 -2.05 -17.15 6.31
CA TRP A 412 -2.42 -16.22 5.24
C TRP A 412 -2.43 -14.76 5.68
N ASP A 413 -2.70 -14.50 6.96
CA ASP A 413 -2.68 -13.14 7.49
C ASP A 413 -1.24 -12.66 7.63
N GLU A 414 -0.33 -13.52 8.10
CA GLU A 414 1.11 -13.21 8.10
C GLU A 414 1.64 -13.01 6.68
N TYR A 415 1.20 -13.82 5.71
CA TYR A 415 1.61 -13.67 4.32
C TYR A 415 1.14 -12.32 3.74
N LYS A 416 -0.14 -11.94 3.90
CA LYS A 416 -0.65 -10.63 3.46
C LYS A 416 0.12 -9.48 4.11
N ARG A 417 0.41 -9.57 5.41
CA ARG A 417 1.25 -8.60 6.12
C ARG A 417 2.65 -8.50 5.52
N SER A 418 3.28 -9.63 5.21
CA SER A 418 4.63 -9.64 4.60
C SER A 418 4.65 -8.96 3.23
N LEU A 419 3.59 -9.11 2.44
CA LEU A 419 3.44 -8.42 1.14
C LEU A 419 3.31 -6.90 1.29
N SER A 420 2.55 -6.42 2.29
CA SER A 420 2.46 -4.98 2.59
C SER A 420 3.82 -4.39 3.00
N VAL A 421 4.61 -5.14 3.76
CA VAL A 421 6.00 -4.74 4.13
C VAL A 421 6.92 -4.68 2.93
N LEU A 422 6.79 -5.63 2.01
CA LEU A 422 7.67 -5.73 0.84
C LEU A 422 7.65 -4.46 -0.02
N LEU A 423 6.51 -3.79 -0.11
CA LEU A 423 6.34 -2.53 -0.83
C LEU A 423 6.50 -1.28 0.06
N GLY A 424 6.97 -1.43 1.30
CA GLY A 424 7.08 -0.32 2.24
C GLY A 424 5.74 0.28 2.67
N GLN A 425 4.63 -0.43 2.43
CA GLN A 425 3.29 0.01 2.84
C GLN A 425 3.11 -0.09 4.35
N GLU A 426 3.76 -1.08 4.97
CA GLU A 426 3.81 -1.28 6.42
C GLU A 426 5.22 -1.69 6.85
N THR A 427 5.53 -1.40 8.11
CA THR A 427 6.77 -1.84 8.73
C THR A 427 6.49 -2.94 9.77
N LYS A 428 7.52 -3.70 10.15
CA LYS A 428 7.41 -4.70 11.24
C LYS A 428 6.89 -4.08 12.53
N LEU A 429 7.21 -2.81 12.79
CA LEU A 429 6.73 -2.09 13.97
C LEU A 429 5.23 -1.86 13.89
N THR A 430 4.72 -1.34 12.78
CA THR A 430 3.30 -1.07 12.56
C THR A 430 2.47 -2.35 12.62
N GLN A 431 2.95 -3.43 12.02
CA GLN A 431 2.31 -4.74 12.09
C GLN A 431 2.18 -5.25 13.53
N LYS A 432 3.28 -5.18 14.31
CA LYS A 432 3.26 -5.57 15.72
C LYS A 432 2.29 -4.70 16.53
N LEU A 433 2.24 -3.41 16.22
CA LEU A 433 1.31 -2.47 16.83
C LEU A 433 -0.14 -2.88 16.56
N TYR A 434 -0.51 -3.12 15.31
CA TYR A 434 -1.87 -3.51 14.92
C TYR A 434 -2.27 -4.87 15.51
N ALA A 435 -1.39 -5.87 15.42
CA ALA A 435 -1.65 -7.19 16.01
C ALA A 435 -1.86 -7.11 17.53
N THR A 436 -1.08 -6.28 18.24
CA THR A 436 -1.24 -6.10 19.69
C THR A 436 -2.55 -5.38 20.03
N ALA A 437 -2.92 -4.34 19.27
CA ALA A 437 -4.17 -3.62 19.45
C ALA A 437 -5.38 -4.53 19.17
N ALA A 438 -5.36 -5.28 18.07
CA ALA A 438 -6.44 -6.20 17.70
C ALA A 438 -6.62 -7.38 18.69
N ALA A 439 -5.54 -7.80 19.37
CA ALA A 439 -5.66 -8.78 20.46
C ALA A 439 -6.39 -8.24 21.70
N HIS A 440 -6.43 -6.92 21.88
CA HIS A 440 -7.00 -6.27 23.07
C HIS A 440 -7.78 -4.99 22.72
N PRO A 441 -8.80 -5.05 21.85
CA PRO A 441 -9.50 -3.86 21.37
C PRO A 441 -10.19 -3.10 22.52
N GLN A 442 -10.15 -1.76 22.44
CA GLN A 442 -10.69 -0.86 23.45
C GLN A 442 -11.71 0.10 22.83
N ARG A 443 -12.53 0.76 23.66
CA ARG A 443 -13.48 1.79 23.22
C ARG A 443 -12.76 3.11 23.00
N VAL A 444 -12.67 3.55 21.75
CA VAL A 444 -11.96 4.77 21.36
C VAL A 444 -12.93 5.82 20.84
N VAL A 445 -12.88 7.02 21.42
CA VAL A 445 -13.69 8.17 20.99
C VAL A 445 -13.00 8.92 19.87
N PHE A 446 -13.69 9.11 18.77
CA PHE A 446 -13.29 9.91 17.62
C PHE A 446 -14.05 11.26 17.66
N ALA A 447 -13.40 12.30 18.16
CA ALA A 447 -14.06 13.58 18.45
C ALA A 447 -14.52 14.35 17.21
N GLU A 448 -13.87 14.14 16.08
CA GLU A 448 -14.08 14.90 14.84
C GLU A 448 -14.62 13.99 13.74
N ALA A 449 -15.60 13.13 14.06
CA ALA A 449 -16.19 12.15 13.15
C ALA A 449 -16.90 12.77 11.92
N VAL A 450 -17.17 14.06 11.94
CA VAL A 450 -17.64 14.83 10.76
C VAL A 450 -16.51 15.18 9.78
N HIS A 451 -15.25 14.77 10.04
CA HIS A 451 -14.14 14.89 9.10
C HIS A 451 -14.00 13.58 8.30
N PRO A 452 -13.92 13.62 6.95
CA PRO A 452 -13.84 12.40 6.12
C PRO A 452 -12.71 11.45 6.53
N THR A 453 -11.50 11.98 6.76
CA THR A 453 -10.34 11.19 7.19
C THR A 453 -10.57 10.48 8.53
N MET A 454 -11.17 11.19 9.51
CA MET A 454 -11.48 10.64 10.83
C MET A 454 -12.50 9.51 10.73
N LEU A 455 -13.55 9.72 9.92
CA LEU A 455 -14.61 8.73 9.71
C LEU A 455 -14.08 7.46 9.03
N LYS A 456 -13.29 7.62 7.96
CA LYS A 456 -12.62 6.51 7.28
C LYS A 456 -11.71 5.72 8.22
N ALA A 457 -10.89 6.43 9.01
CA ALA A 457 -9.99 5.80 9.98
C ALA A 457 -10.75 5.01 11.06
N ALA A 458 -11.86 5.52 11.55
CA ALA A 458 -12.70 4.80 12.53
C ALA A 458 -13.29 3.51 11.95
N VAL A 459 -13.81 3.57 10.70
CA VAL A 459 -14.35 2.41 10.00
C VAL A 459 -13.26 1.38 9.74
N GLN A 460 -12.08 1.82 9.27
CA GLN A 460 -10.93 0.95 9.01
C GLN A 460 -10.44 0.29 10.30
N ALA A 461 -10.22 1.06 11.38
CA ALA A 461 -9.77 0.53 12.66
C ALA A 461 -10.74 -0.52 13.24
N LYS A 462 -12.04 -0.36 13.02
CA LYS A 462 -13.04 -1.36 13.37
C LYS A 462 -12.94 -2.61 12.50
N ALA A 463 -12.84 -2.45 11.18
CA ALA A 463 -12.73 -3.56 10.24
C ALA A 463 -11.50 -4.42 10.51
N GLU A 464 -10.38 -3.81 10.91
CA GLU A 464 -9.14 -4.47 11.31
C GLU A 464 -9.16 -4.98 12.76
N GLY A 465 -10.27 -4.80 13.48
CA GLY A 465 -10.41 -5.25 14.86
C GLY A 465 -9.59 -4.48 15.90
N ILE A 466 -8.99 -3.35 15.51
CA ILE A 466 -8.08 -2.56 16.36
C ILE A 466 -8.83 -1.96 17.56
N CYS A 467 -10.04 -1.44 17.39
CA CYS A 467 -10.81 -0.81 18.44
C CYS A 467 -12.33 -0.94 18.26
N TYR A 468 -13.09 -0.55 19.28
CA TYR A 468 -14.52 -0.27 19.22
C TYR A 468 -14.72 1.25 19.10
N PRO A 469 -14.97 1.79 17.89
CA PRO A 469 -15.08 3.23 17.71
C PRO A 469 -16.36 3.82 18.29
N ILE A 470 -16.25 5.01 18.89
CA ILE A 470 -17.37 5.87 19.29
C ILE A 470 -17.22 7.19 18.55
N LEU A 471 -18.17 7.51 17.67
CA LEU A 471 -18.13 8.70 16.83
C LEU A 471 -18.85 9.88 17.49
N LEU A 472 -18.14 10.97 17.77
CA LEU A 472 -18.78 12.19 18.27
C LEU A 472 -19.15 13.14 17.12
N GLY A 473 -20.41 13.49 17.04
CA GLY A 473 -20.89 14.48 16.08
C GLY A 473 -22.39 14.40 15.81
N ASN A 474 -22.84 15.18 14.84
CA ASN A 474 -24.22 15.13 14.39
C ASN A 474 -24.43 13.83 13.59
N ASP A 475 -25.33 12.99 14.04
CA ASP A 475 -25.65 11.66 13.49
C ASP A 475 -26.12 11.73 12.03
N GLU A 476 -26.96 12.70 11.67
CA GLU A 476 -27.40 12.90 10.29
C GLU A 476 -26.22 13.25 9.36
N VAL A 477 -25.32 14.13 9.83
CA VAL A 477 -24.14 14.55 9.06
C VAL A 477 -23.19 13.38 8.86
N ILE A 478 -22.92 12.61 9.93
CA ILE A 478 -22.04 11.43 9.89
C ILE A 478 -22.62 10.38 8.94
N THR A 479 -23.92 10.08 9.06
CA THR A 479 -24.60 9.07 8.22
C THR A 479 -24.61 9.47 6.75
N LYS A 480 -24.93 10.75 6.43
CA LYS A 480 -24.86 11.25 5.06
C LYS A 480 -23.46 11.20 4.47
N MET A 481 -22.47 11.55 5.27
CA MET A 481 -21.05 11.46 4.85
C MET A 481 -20.65 10.01 4.62
N ALA A 482 -20.96 9.10 5.54
CA ALA A 482 -20.66 7.69 5.37
C ALA A 482 -21.30 7.12 4.10
N ALA A 483 -22.56 7.44 3.83
CA ALA A 483 -23.23 7.04 2.59
C ALA A 483 -22.55 7.60 1.33
N SER A 484 -22.09 8.87 1.37
CA SER A 484 -21.38 9.49 0.25
C SER A 484 -19.97 8.89 0.01
N LEU A 485 -19.37 8.26 1.04
CA LEU A 485 -18.06 7.64 1.03
C LEU A 485 -18.13 6.10 0.91
N ASP A 486 -19.34 5.55 0.78
CA ASP A 486 -19.61 4.09 0.76
C ASP A 486 -19.03 3.35 1.99
N LEU A 487 -19.17 3.97 3.17
CA LEU A 487 -18.67 3.42 4.42
C LEU A 487 -19.81 2.74 5.21
N ASN A 488 -19.55 1.54 5.71
CA ASN A 488 -20.47 0.82 6.58
C ASN A 488 -20.27 1.23 8.05
N LEU A 489 -21.34 1.76 8.68
CA LEU A 489 -21.36 2.15 10.08
C LEU A 489 -21.97 1.10 11.00
N ASP A 490 -22.33 -0.09 10.52
CA ASP A 490 -22.98 -1.13 11.32
C ASP A 490 -22.20 -1.45 12.59
N GLY A 491 -22.87 -1.35 13.75
CA GLY A 491 -22.25 -1.60 15.05
C GLY A 491 -21.16 -0.59 15.45
N ILE A 492 -21.17 0.64 14.91
CA ILE A 492 -20.42 1.78 15.40
C ILE A 492 -21.37 2.70 16.18
N GLU A 493 -20.99 3.02 17.43
CA GLU A 493 -21.76 3.94 18.26
C GLU A 493 -21.57 5.39 17.77
N ILE A 494 -22.68 6.11 17.59
CA ILE A 494 -22.65 7.56 17.28
C ILE A 494 -23.27 8.31 18.45
N VAL A 495 -22.55 9.29 18.97
CA VAL A 495 -23.00 10.14 20.09
C VAL A 495 -23.11 11.58 19.61
N ASN A 496 -24.35 12.07 19.51
CA ASN A 496 -24.62 13.48 19.21
C ASN A 496 -24.73 14.25 20.53
N LEU A 497 -23.65 14.80 21.00
CA LEU A 497 -23.56 15.52 22.27
C LEU A 497 -24.54 16.68 22.43
N ARG A 498 -25.16 17.17 21.33
CA ARG A 498 -26.18 18.23 21.33
C ARG A 498 -27.60 17.69 21.38
N HIS A 499 -27.77 16.39 21.23
CA HIS A 499 -29.12 15.79 21.26
C HIS A 499 -29.73 15.90 22.68
N PRO A 500 -31.05 16.14 22.80
CA PRO A 500 -31.73 16.21 24.10
C PRO A 500 -31.48 15.00 25.00
N ASN A 501 -31.40 13.80 24.45
CA ASN A 501 -31.14 12.58 25.20
C ASN A 501 -29.78 12.57 25.94
N GLU A 502 -28.83 13.40 25.54
CA GLU A 502 -27.52 13.55 26.20
C GLU A 502 -27.54 14.60 27.33
N GLN A 503 -28.67 15.18 27.68
CA GLN A 503 -28.76 16.20 28.72
C GLN A 503 -28.28 15.70 30.07
N GLU A 504 -28.78 14.55 30.53
CA GLU A 504 -28.36 13.97 31.82
C GLU A 504 -26.86 13.67 31.86
N ARG A 505 -26.32 13.19 30.74
CA ARG A 505 -24.88 12.90 30.61
C ARG A 505 -24.07 14.20 30.67
N ARG A 506 -24.49 15.26 29.95
CA ARG A 506 -23.86 16.58 30.02
C ARG A 506 -23.85 17.15 31.43
N GLU A 507 -25.00 17.13 32.11
CA GLU A 507 -25.13 17.64 33.49
C GLU A 507 -24.26 16.84 34.48
N ARG A 508 -24.19 15.51 34.36
CA ARG A 508 -23.34 14.66 35.15
C ARG A 508 -21.85 15.00 34.93
N TYR A 509 -21.42 15.14 33.71
CA TYR A 509 -20.06 15.52 33.35
C TYR A 509 -19.73 16.94 33.86
N ALA A 510 -20.66 17.88 33.72
CA ALA A 510 -20.50 19.24 34.21
C ALA A 510 -20.29 19.29 35.72
N ARG A 511 -21.06 18.50 36.51
CA ARG A 511 -20.87 18.41 37.97
C ARG A 511 -19.48 17.90 38.31
N ILE A 512 -19.05 16.80 37.68
CA ILE A 512 -17.71 16.22 37.92
C ILE A 512 -16.60 17.22 37.56
N LEU A 513 -16.72 17.93 36.42
CA LEU A 513 -15.73 18.94 36.03
C LEU A 513 -15.72 20.13 36.98
N ALA A 514 -16.89 20.64 37.38
CA ALA A 514 -17.02 21.74 38.32
C ALA A 514 -16.42 21.39 39.67
N GLU A 515 -16.70 20.23 40.21
CA GLU A 515 -16.12 19.71 41.48
C GLU A 515 -14.60 19.59 41.39
N LYS A 516 -14.08 19.03 40.28
CA LYS A 516 -12.64 18.86 40.00
C LYS A 516 -11.91 20.20 39.92
N ARG A 517 -12.57 21.27 39.42
CA ARG A 517 -12.00 22.60 39.18
C ARG A 517 -12.57 23.73 40.02
N GLN A 518 -13.30 23.42 41.09
CA GLN A 518 -13.92 24.41 41.97
C GLN A 518 -12.94 25.45 42.57
N ARG A 519 -11.68 25.01 42.82
CA ARG A 519 -10.61 25.88 43.33
C ARG A 519 -10.00 26.79 42.27
N GLU A 520 -10.34 26.56 41.00
CA GLU A 520 -9.96 27.38 39.85
C GLU A 520 -11.11 28.29 39.42
N GLY A 521 -12.20 28.37 40.21
CA GLY A 521 -13.35 29.26 40.00
C GLY A 521 -14.40 28.73 39.02
N TYR A 522 -14.37 27.45 38.66
CA TYR A 522 -15.37 26.82 37.78
C TYR A 522 -16.74 26.74 38.46
N THR A 523 -17.75 27.33 37.83
CA THR A 523 -19.15 27.14 38.18
C THR A 523 -19.76 25.94 37.47
N PHE A 524 -20.86 25.40 37.98
CA PHE A 524 -21.62 24.36 37.28
C PHE A 524 -22.09 24.83 35.88
N GLN A 525 -22.55 26.08 35.79
CA GLN A 525 -23.07 26.61 34.53
C GLN A 525 -21.95 26.69 33.47
N GLU A 526 -20.78 27.22 33.80
CA GLU A 526 -19.62 27.24 32.90
C GLU A 526 -19.18 25.85 32.49
N ALA A 527 -19.14 24.90 33.43
CA ALA A 527 -18.82 23.51 33.14
C ALA A 527 -19.87 22.86 32.20
N ASN A 528 -21.16 23.16 32.40
CA ASN A 528 -22.23 22.65 31.55
C ASN A 528 -22.18 23.21 30.12
N ASP A 529 -21.86 24.48 29.97
CA ASP A 529 -21.69 25.11 28.64
C ASP A 529 -20.51 24.47 27.87
N LYS A 530 -19.44 24.11 28.57
CA LYS A 530 -18.29 23.40 27.97
C LYS A 530 -18.65 21.98 27.48
N MET A 531 -19.66 21.32 28.05
CA MET A 531 -20.10 19.99 27.57
C MET A 531 -20.74 20.01 26.17
N PHE A 532 -21.00 21.17 25.59
CA PHE A 532 -21.37 21.32 24.19
C PHE A 532 -20.16 21.38 23.25
N GLU A 533 -18.93 21.33 23.76
CA GLU A 533 -17.69 21.23 23.02
C GLU A 533 -17.20 19.78 22.96
N ARG A 534 -16.91 19.30 21.74
CA ARG A 534 -16.54 17.88 21.50
C ARG A 534 -15.38 17.38 22.35
N ASN A 535 -14.34 18.20 22.53
CA ASN A 535 -13.17 17.79 23.28
C ASN A 535 -13.46 17.67 24.77
N TYR A 536 -14.25 18.55 25.36
CA TYR A 536 -14.66 18.42 26.75
C TYR A 536 -15.54 17.20 26.95
N PHE A 537 -16.58 17.04 26.14
CA PHE A 537 -17.49 15.90 26.25
C PHE A 537 -16.79 14.56 26.09
N GLY A 538 -16.00 14.42 25.00
CA GLY A 538 -15.29 13.16 24.72
C GLY A 538 -14.20 12.82 25.73
N MET A 539 -13.46 13.82 26.23
CA MET A 539 -12.50 13.57 27.31
C MET A 539 -13.19 13.23 28.62
N MET A 540 -14.37 13.77 28.91
CA MET A 540 -15.17 13.35 30.06
C MET A 540 -15.69 11.92 29.94
N MET A 541 -15.98 11.43 28.73
CA MET A 541 -16.29 9.99 28.53
C MET A 541 -15.11 9.11 28.98
N VAL A 542 -13.89 9.51 28.69
CA VAL A 542 -12.68 8.76 29.12
C VAL A 542 -12.42 8.93 30.61
N GLU A 543 -12.57 10.13 31.15
CA GLU A 543 -12.39 10.41 32.59
C GLU A 543 -13.35 9.60 33.46
N THR A 544 -14.60 9.44 33.03
CA THR A 544 -15.65 8.69 33.74
C THR A 544 -15.61 7.17 33.45
N GLY A 545 -14.76 6.71 32.53
CA GLY A 545 -14.63 5.30 32.16
C GLY A 545 -15.73 4.79 31.20
N GLU A 546 -16.51 5.67 30.59
CA GLU A 546 -17.47 5.31 29.54
C GLU A 546 -16.79 5.02 28.20
N ALA A 547 -15.58 5.55 28.00
CA ALA A 547 -14.66 5.19 26.95
C ALA A 547 -13.26 4.94 27.52
N ASP A 548 -12.37 4.38 26.74
CA ASP A 548 -11.04 3.96 27.18
C ASP A 548 -9.93 4.85 26.64
N ALA A 549 -10.13 5.44 25.46
CA ALA A 549 -9.19 6.38 24.83
C ALA A 549 -9.93 7.44 24.00
N PHE A 550 -9.22 8.49 23.60
CA PHE A 550 -9.77 9.63 22.85
C PHE A 550 -8.80 10.13 21.81
N ILE A 551 -9.31 10.41 20.59
CA ILE A 551 -8.55 10.92 19.43
C ILE A 551 -9.20 12.21 18.91
N THR A 552 -8.35 13.24 18.62
CA THR A 552 -8.75 14.52 18.02
C THR A 552 -7.59 15.17 17.25
N GLY A 553 -7.80 16.27 16.52
CA GLY A 553 -6.71 17.14 16.01
C GLY A 553 -6.81 17.57 14.55
N LEU A 554 -7.77 17.08 13.77
CA LEU A 554 -7.92 17.48 12.36
C LEU A 554 -8.56 18.87 12.16
N TYR A 555 -9.40 19.31 13.10
CA TYR A 555 -10.05 20.62 13.05
C TYR A 555 -9.64 21.57 14.20
N THR A 556 -9.25 20.99 15.33
CA THR A 556 -9.02 21.78 16.55
C THR A 556 -7.55 22.19 16.66
N LYS A 557 -7.30 23.48 16.90
CA LYS A 557 -5.94 23.96 17.18
C LYS A 557 -5.36 23.24 18.38
N TYR A 558 -4.11 22.81 18.26
CA TYR A 558 -3.38 22.05 19.28
C TYR A 558 -3.42 22.71 20.67
N SER A 559 -3.20 24.04 20.74
CA SER A 559 -3.22 24.80 22.00
C SER A 559 -4.57 24.71 22.74
N ASN A 560 -5.68 24.67 21.99
CA ASN A 560 -7.01 24.53 22.59
C ASN A 560 -7.19 23.13 23.18
N THR A 561 -6.73 22.10 22.48
CA THR A 561 -6.79 20.71 22.98
C THR A 561 -5.93 20.54 24.23
N VAL A 562 -4.72 21.10 24.26
CA VAL A 562 -3.84 21.08 25.45
C VAL A 562 -4.53 21.71 26.66
N LYS A 563 -5.26 22.82 26.48
CA LYS A 563 -6.04 23.45 27.55
C LYS A 563 -7.08 22.49 28.11
N VAL A 564 -7.89 21.86 27.23
CA VAL A 564 -8.95 20.93 27.65
C VAL A 564 -8.35 19.72 28.37
N VAL A 565 -7.24 19.17 27.87
CA VAL A 565 -6.52 18.05 28.54
C VAL A 565 -6.10 18.41 29.94
N LYS A 566 -5.51 19.60 30.16
CA LYS A 566 -5.10 20.04 31.48
C LYS A 566 -6.30 20.22 32.42
N GLU A 567 -7.42 20.70 31.90
CA GLU A 567 -8.64 20.95 32.68
C GLU A 567 -9.40 19.67 33.01
N VAL A 568 -9.51 18.72 32.10
CA VAL A 568 -10.33 17.50 32.27
C VAL A 568 -9.48 16.33 32.79
N ILE A 569 -8.41 16.00 32.12
CA ILE A 569 -7.61 14.79 32.35
C ILE A 569 -6.50 15.02 33.39
N GLY A 570 -5.66 16.02 33.15
CA GLY A 570 -4.50 16.32 33.97
C GLY A 570 -3.26 15.48 33.61
N ILE A 571 -2.16 15.82 34.26
CA ILE A 571 -0.86 15.17 34.11
C ILE A 571 -0.72 14.14 35.23
N ARG A 572 -0.02 13.04 35.01
CA ARG A 572 0.27 12.02 36.02
C ARG A 572 0.99 12.66 37.21
N PRO A 573 0.64 12.30 38.46
CA PRO A 573 1.14 12.98 39.67
C PRO A 573 2.68 12.98 39.80
N GLU A 574 3.35 12.00 39.21
CA GLU A 574 4.82 11.87 39.24
C GLU A 574 5.55 12.82 38.29
N TYR A 575 4.82 13.60 37.45
CA TYR A 575 5.36 14.56 36.50
C TYR A 575 4.68 15.93 36.64
N LYS A 576 5.42 16.97 36.35
CA LYS A 576 4.85 18.34 36.21
C LYS A 576 4.55 18.71 34.76
N HIS A 577 5.24 18.06 33.83
CA HIS A 577 5.13 18.31 32.40
C HIS A 577 4.77 17.02 31.68
N PHE A 578 3.92 17.14 30.65
CA PHE A 578 3.73 16.08 29.67
C PHE A 578 4.45 16.44 28.38
N GLY A 579 4.75 15.46 27.55
CA GLY A 579 5.44 15.67 26.29
C GLY A 579 4.88 14.81 25.18
N THR A 580 5.46 14.96 24.00
CA THR A 580 5.10 14.16 22.82
C THR A 580 6.32 13.53 22.20
N MET A 581 6.14 12.36 21.60
CA MET A 581 7.18 11.75 20.79
C MET A 581 6.67 11.39 19.41
N HIS A 582 7.61 11.28 18.48
CA HIS A 582 7.44 10.59 17.20
C HIS A 582 8.38 9.40 17.13
N ILE A 583 7.92 8.33 16.49
CA ILE A 583 8.71 7.17 16.13
C ILE A 583 9.07 7.32 14.67
N ILE A 584 10.36 7.24 14.35
CA ILE A 584 10.90 7.26 12.99
C ILE A 584 11.47 5.89 12.70
N ASN A 585 10.81 5.16 11.85
CA ASN A 585 11.26 3.85 11.42
C ASN A 585 11.90 3.97 10.03
N SER A 586 13.19 3.70 9.95
CA SER A 586 13.99 3.86 8.73
C SER A 586 14.82 2.59 8.45
N PRO A 587 15.39 2.45 7.25
CA PRO A 587 16.31 1.34 6.94
C PRO A 587 17.53 1.24 7.88
N LYS A 588 17.90 2.35 8.55
CA LYS A 588 18.99 2.40 9.53
C LYS A 588 18.57 1.98 10.94
N GLY A 589 17.26 1.83 11.18
CA GLY A 589 16.68 1.44 12.46
C GLY A 589 15.56 2.35 12.92
N THR A 590 14.98 2.01 14.07
CA THR A 590 13.90 2.77 14.70
C THR A 590 14.47 3.80 15.66
N TYR A 591 14.01 5.05 15.55
CA TYR A 591 14.40 6.16 16.40
C TYR A 591 13.18 6.80 17.05
N TYR A 592 13.31 7.20 18.30
CA TYR A 592 12.30 7.87 19.11
C TYR A 592 12.74 9.31 19.38
N ILE A 593 11.92 10.29 19.03
CA ILE A 593 12.24 11.73 19.15
C ILE A 593 11.26 12.44 20.07
N ALA A 594 11.73 13.23 21.05
CA ALA A 594 10.93 14.08 21.92
C ALA A 594 11.65 15.43 22.23
N ASP A 595 10.93 16.47 22.68
CA ASP A 595 9.51 16.73 22.59
C ASP A 595 9.18 17.34 21.24
N THR A 596 8.11 16.87 20.62
CA THR A 596 7.84 17.24 19.22
C THR A 596 6.65 18.19 19.05
N MET A 597 5.85 18.47 20.11
CA MET A 597 4.65 19.31 19.96
C MET A 597 4.24 20.18 21.17
N VAL A 598 4.73 19.94 22.38
CA VAL A 598 4.15 20.57 23.58
C VAL A 598 5.01 21.69 24.14
N ASN A 599 6.28 21.41 24.45
CA ASN A 599 7.12 22.30 25.24
C ASN A 599 8.00 23.12 24.30
N GLU A 600 7.64 24.39 24.07
CA GLU A 600 8.33 25.26 23.10
C GLU A 600 9.79 25.48 23.49
N ASN A 601 10.04 25.87 24.73
CA ASN A 601 11.39 26.04 25.28
C ASN A 601 11.41 25.45 26.70
N PRO A 602 11.54 24.11 26.82
CA PRO A 602 11.51 23.43 28.12
C PRO A 602 12.68 23.90 29.01
N ASP A 603 12.40 24.15 30.28
CA ASP A 603 13.45 24.36 31.28
C ASP A 603 14.09 23.03 31.70
N ARG A 604 14.96 23.03 32.70
CA ARG A 604 15.65 21.84 33.20
C ARG A 604 14.70 20.80 33.75
N GLU A 605 13.65 21.22 34.46
CA GLU A 605 12.65 20.34 35.05
C GLU A 605 11.79 19.68 33.95
N ALA A 606 11.36 20.46 32.98
CA ALA A 606 10.61 19.93 31.85
C ALA A 606 11.44 18.96 30.98
N LEU A 607 12.72 19.25 30.73
CA LEU A 607 13.62 18.30 30.04
C LEU A 607 13.85 17.01 30.83
N LEU A 608 13.91 17.11 32.17
CA LEU A 608 14.00 15.95 33.04
C LEU A 608 12.74 15.07 32.91
N ASP A 609 11.57 15.68 32.97
CA ASP A 609 10.29 14.96 32.80
C ASP A 609 10.18 14.33 31.39
N ILE A 610 10.53 15.07 30.33
CA ILE A 610 10.55 14.56 28.97
C ILE A 610 11.48 13.34 28.83
N SER A 611 12.68 13.40 29.41
CA SER A 611 13.65 12.30 29.38
C SER A 611 13.15 11.04 30.08
N LYS A 612 12.47 11.18 31.21
CA LYS A 612 11.81 10.08 31.93
C LYS A 612 10.65 9.51 31.12
N LEU A 613 9.80 10.38 30.59
CA LEU A 613 8.61 10.00 29.81
C LEU A 613 9.00 9.21 28.57
N ILE A 614 9.96 9.68 27.78
CA ILE A 614 10.38 8.98 26.57
C ILE A 614 11.07 7.66 26.90
N SER A 615 11.85 7.60 27.99
CA SER A 615 12.45 6.35 28.44
C SER A 615 11.39 5.28 28.77
N THR A 616 10.29 5.69 29.38
CA THR A 616 9.15 4.81 29.69
C THR A 616 8.39 4.42 28.43
N ALA A 617 8.19 5.38 27.51
CA ALA A 617 7.51 5.14 26.25
C ALA A 617 8.28 4.18 25.33
N VAL A 618 9.61 4.29 25.23
CA VAL A 618 10.42 3.34 24.45
C VAL A 618 10.31 1.92 24.99
N ARG A 619 10.31 1.75 26.31
CA ARG A 619 10.08 0.44 26.93
C ARG A 619 8.67 -0.11 26.68
N PHE A 620 7.67 0.75 26.55
CA PHE A 620 6.31 0.35 26.17
C PHE A 620 6.29 -0.32 24.79
N PHE A 621 7.14 0.11 23.85
CA PHE A 621 7.34 -0.55 22.55
C PHE A 621 8.29 -1.76 22.62
N ASN A 622 8.63 -2.21 23.82
CA ASN A 622 9.50 -3.35 24.09
C ASN A 622 10.94 -3.17 23.57
N GLU A 623 11.41 -1.91 23.58
CA GLU A 623 12.76 -1.54 23.20
C GLU A 623 13.54 -1.00 24.42
N LYS A 624 14.86 -1.19 24.41
CA LYS A 624 15.74 -0.62 25.44
C LYS A 624 16.09 0.83 25.05
N PRO A 625 15.72 1.84 25.86
CA PRO A 625 16.07 3.22 25.53
C PRO A 625 17.58 3.44 25.69
N VAL A 626 18.21 4.01 24.65
CA VAL A 626 19.60 4.52 24.65
C VAL A 626 19.51 5.97 24.20
N ILE A 627 19.63 6.89 25.15
CA ILE A 627 19.17 8.28 25.01
C ILE A 627 20.37 9.22 24.78
N ALA A 628 20.34 9.96 23.69
CA ALA A 628 21.22 11.10 23.46
C ALA A 628 20.45 12.42 23.70
N MET A 629 20.98 13.25 24.56
CA MET A 629 20.52 14.63 24.78
C MET A 629 21.19 15.55 23.77
N VAL A 630 20.41 15.97 22.76
CA VAL A 630 20.91 16.71 21.59
C VAL A 630 21.15 18.18 21.92
N SER A 631 22.25 18.73 21.40
CA SER A 631 22.59 20.16 21.49
C SER A 631 23.36 20.61 20.27
N HIS A 632 23.70 21.91 20.21
CA HIS A 632 24.64 22.50 19.25
C HIS A 632 26.11 22.38 19.71
N SER A 633 26.40 21.69 20.80
CA SER A 633 27.71 21.50 21.40
C SER A 633 27.93 20.08 21.87
N ASN A 634 29.19 19.72 22.17
CA ASN A 634 29.57 18.42 22.71
C ASN A 634 30.19 18.57 24.07
N PHE A 635 29.66 17.93 25.11
CA PHE A 635 30.26 17.68 26.42
C PHE A 635 31.00 18.89 27.03
N GLY A 636 30.36 20.08 27.03
CA GLY A 636 30.90 21.31 27.61
C GLY A 636 31.68 22.20 26.66
N SER A 637 31.65 21.94 25.35
CA SER A 637 32.28 22.82 24.35
C SER A 637 31.60 24.18 24.18
N SER A 638 30.41 24.38 24.79
CA SER A 638 29.69 25.65 24.87
C SER A 638 29.20 25.93 26.30
N THR A 639 29.26 27.21 26.67
CA THR A 639 28.73 27.73 27.93
C THR A 639 27.42 28.49 27.79
N SER A 640 26.73 28.36 26.63
CA SER A 640 25.43 28.99 26.42
C SER A 640 24.39 28.39 27.32
N ASP A 641 23.37 29.15 27.68
CA ASP A 641 22.25 28.67 28.55
C ASP A 641 21.58 27.42 27.99
N GLY A 642 21.45 27.32 26.66
CA GLY A 642 20.88 26.16 26.00
C GLY A 642 21.72 24.89 26.19
N ALA A 643 23.05 24.98 26.09
CA ALA A 643 23.94 23.85 26.31
C ALA A 643 24.04 23.47 27.79
N LEU A 644 24.17 24.45 28.67
CA LEU A 644 24.21 24.26 30.13
C LEU A 644 22.92 23.59 30.63
N LYS A 645 21.77 24.01 30.12
CA LYS A 645 20.47 23.41 30.45
C LYS A 645 20.47 21.90 30.19
N VAL A 646 20.95 21.46 29.03
CA VAL A 646 21.00 20.06 28.65
C VAL A 646 22.00 19.30 29.50
N LYS A 647 23.22 19.84 29.68
CA LYS A 647 24.26 19.27 30.53
C LYS A 647 23.77 19.02 31.96
N ASP A 648 23.12 20.02 32.59
CA ASP A 648 22.62 19.90 33.96
C ASP A 648 21.50 18.86 34.05
N THR A 649 20.66 18.76 33.00
CA THR A 649 19.62 17.73 32.92
C THR A 649 20.26 16.33 32.88
N VAL A 650 21.31 16.13 32.06
CA VAL A 650 22.03 14.86 31.99
C VAL A 650 22.66 14.52 33.33
N ALA A 651 23.33 15.46 33.99
CA ALA A 651 23.89 15.25 35.32
C ALA A 651 22.85 14.79 36.34
N LYS A 652 21.65 15.42 36.31
CA LYS A 652 20.56 15.03 37.20
C LYS A 652 19.95 13.66 36.85
N MET A 653 19.88 13.32 35.56
CA MET A 653 19.46 12.00 35.13
C MET A 653 20.44 10.91 35.55
N HIS A 654 21.76 11.17 35.52
CA HIS A 654 22.78 10.25 36.02
C HIS A 654 22.66 10.00 37.53
N GLU A 655 22.30 11.04 38.28
CA GLU A 655 22.07 10.92 39.74
C GLU A 655 20.82 10.07 40.04
N LEU A 656 19.71 10.35 39.36
CA LEU A 656 18.41 9.71 39.62
C LEU A 656 18.29 8.31 39.01
N TYR A 657 18.92 8.08 37.89
CA TYR A 657 18.80 6.84 37.10
C TYR A 657 20.17 6.36 36.60
N PRO A 658 21.06 5.90 37.49
CA PRO A 658 22.47 5.56 37.15
C PRO A 658 22.58 4.47 36.08
N ASP A 659 21.61 3.56 36.02
CA ASP A 659 21.57 2.43 35.06
C ASP A 659 20.93 2.78 33.71
N LEU A 660 20.35 3.97 33.57
CA LEU A 660 19.77 4.40 32.28
C LEU A 660 20.90 4.88 31.35
N PRO A 661 21.06 4.28 30.16
CA PRO A 661 22.03 4.76 29.17
C PRO A 661 21.52 6.09 28.56
N ILE A 662 21.90 7.18 29.20
CA ILE A 662 21.63 8.55 28.75
C ILE A 662 22.90 9.36 28.88
N ASP A 663 23.23 10.18 27.86
CA ASP A 663 24.37 11.10 27.90
C ASP A 663 24.21 12.28 26.95
N GLY A 664 25.06 13.29 27.07
CA GLY A 664 25.10 14.55 26.33
C GLY A 664 25.58 15.68 27.25
N GLU A 665 25.55 16.92 26.80
CA GLU A 665 25.01 17.38 25.52
C GLU A 665 25.91 16.95 24.35
N MET A 666 25.31 16.61 23.22
CA MET A 666 26.06 16.24 22.00
C MET A 666 25.36 16.66 20.71
N LEU A 667 26.15 16.87 19.66
CA LEU A 667 25.65 17.08 18.29
C LEU A 667 24.95 15.81 17.79
N LEU A 668 23.96 16.00 16.90
CA LEU A 668 23.20 14.90 16.31
C LEU A 668 24.11 13.89 15.54
N SER A 669 25.22 14.37 14.93
CA SER A 669 26.19 13.51 14.27
C SER A 669 26.82 12.48 15.21
N TYR A 670 27.22 12.89 16.42
CA TYR A 670 27.78 11.99 17.44
C TYR A 670 26.71 11.11 18.10
N ALA A 671 25.47 11.59 18.14
CA ALA A 671 24.36 10.76 18.61
C ALA A 671 24.07 9.58 17.65
N LEU A 672 24.15 9.81 16.34
CA LEU A 672 23.79 8.82 15.32
C LEU A 672 24.96 7.98 14.80
N ASP A 673 26.20 8.46 14.97
CA ASP A 673 27.43 7.72 14.63
C ASP A 673 28.12 7.29 15.93
N ASN A 674 27.89 6.04 16.32
CA ASN A 674 28.45 5.51 17.57
C ASN A 674 29.97 5.24 17.49
N GLU A 675 30.52 4.94 16.31
CA GLU A 675 31.96 4.72 16.14
C GLU A 675 32.70 6.04 16.31
N LEU A 676 32.27 7.09 15.63
CA LEU A 676 32.83 8.44 15.75
C LEU A 676 32.70 8.96 17.20
N ARG A 677 31.54 8.79 17.83
CA ARG A 677 31.35 9.21 19.22
C ARG A 677 32.27 8.49 20.18
N ASP A 678 32.39 7.18 20.08
CA ASP A 678 33.16 6.36 21.00
C ASP A 678 34.65 6.56 20.84
N GLN A 679 35.09 6.95 19.64
CA GLN A 679 36.48 7.34 19.35
C GLN A 679 36.81 8.71 19.97
N GLU A 680 36.00 9.73 19.71
CA GLU A 680 36.25 11.10 20.13
C GLU A 680 35.96 11.36 21.62
N TYR A 681 34.91 10.66 22.15
CA TYR A 681 34.44 10.81 23.52
C TYR A 681 34.38 9.46 24.25
N PRO A 682 35.51 8.78 24.47
CA PRO A 682 35.54 7.41 25.04
C PRO A 682 35.01 7.32 26.48
N PHE A 683 34.82 8.44 27.16
CA PHE A 683 34.22 8.54 28.51
C PHE A 683 32.71 8.51 28.53
N THR A 684 32.04 8.60 27.38
CA THR A 684 30.57 8.63 27.33
C THR A 684 29.95 7.38 27.93
N LYS A 685 28.86 7.54 28.66
CA LYS A 685 28.03 6.42 29.17
C LYS A 685 27.35 5.61 28.06
N LEU A 686 27.32 6.12 26.83
CA LEU A 686 26.76 5.44 25.65
C LEU A 686 27.77 4.61 24.88
N LYS A 687 29.04 4.48 25.38
CA LYS A 687 30.09 3.74 24.70
C LYS A 687 29.66 2.31 24.39
N GLY A 688 29.86 1.87 23.15
CA GLY A 688 29.47 0.56 22.64
C GLY A 688 27.97 0.36 22.44
N GLN A 689 27.15 1.41 22.61
CA GLN A 689 25.71 1.32 22.46
C GLN A 689 25.20 2.18 21.31
N LYS A 690 24.28 1.64 20.51
CA LYS A 690 23.62 2.38 19.43
C LYS A 690 22.48 3.21 20.02
N VAL A 691 22.54 4.53 19.84
CA VAL A 691 21.45 5.44 20.23
C VAL A 691 20.21 5.15 19.39
N ASN A 692 19.07 5.04 20.05
CA ASN A 692 17.77 4.94 19.43
C ASN A 692 16.78 6.02 19.89
N THR A 693 17.17 6.84 20.87
CA THR A 693 16.29 7.85 21.48
C THR A 693 16.95 9.20 21.50
N LEU A 694 16.28 10.22 20.96
CA LEU A 694 16.81 11.58 20.84
C LEU A 694 15.91 12.55 21.60
N VAL A 695 16.46 13.28 22.57
CA VAL A 695 15.77 14.35 23.28
C VAL A 695 16.39 15.68 22.86
N PHE A 696 15.55 16.57 22.32
CA PHE A 696 15.98 17.86 21.79
C PHE A 696 15.79 18.98 22.83
N PRO A 697 16.63 20.03 22.77
CA PRO A 697 16.61 21.12 23.76
C PRO A 697 15.42 22.06 23.66
N ASN A 698 14.69 22.04 22.54
CA ASN A 698 13.51 22.86 22.29
C ASN A 698 12.66 22.29 21.15
N LEU A 699 11.41 22.75 21.09
CA LEU A 699 10.43 22.30 20.12
C LEU A 699 10.84 22.55 18.66
N THR A 700 11.44 23.71 18.38
CA THR A 700 11.84 24.08 17.02
C THR A 700 12.84 23.08 16.45
N SER A 701 13.89 22.73 17.22
CA SER A 701 14.90 21.77 16.76
C SER A 701 14.33 20.37 16.57
N ALA A 702 13.49 19.87 17.48
CA ALA A 702 12.84 18.58 17.35
C ALA A 702 11.91 18.53 16.14
N ARG A 703 11.03 19.53 16.03
CA ARG A 703 10.00 19.58 14.99
C ARG A 703 10.61 19.74 13.59
N SER A 704 11.61 20.62 13.45
CA SER A 704 12.34 20.79 12.18
C SER A 704 13.05 19.51 11.75
N SER A 705 13.68 18.80 12.70
CA SER A 705 14.40 17.56 12.41
C SER A 705 13.50 16.47 11.86
N TYR A 706 12.37 16.16 12.54
CA TYR A 706 11.51 15.10 12.04
C TYR A 706 10.72 15.52 10.78
N LYS A 707 10.32 16.79 10.66
CA LYS A 707 9.67 17.28 9.43
C LYS A 707 10.61 17.27 8.23
N MET A 708 11.89 17.59 8.42
CA MET A 708 12.89 17.46 7.37
C MET A 708 13.05 16.01 6.92
N LEU A 709 13.10 15.05 7.85
CA LEU A 709 13.13 13.62 7.54
C LEU A 709 11.85 13.17 6.81
N GLN A 710 10.68 13.67 7.22
CA GLN A 710 9.40 13.36 6.57
C GLN A 710 9.35 13.85 5.11
N MET A 711 9.93 15.02 4.83
CA MET A 711 9.87 15.64 3.50
C MET A 711 10.99 15.19 2.56
N LEU A 712 12.16 14.85 3.08
CA LEU A 712 13.35 14.51 2.30
C LEU A 712 13.72 13.01 2.35
N GLY A 713 13.26 12.28 3.36
CA GLY A 713 13.54 10.85 3.53
C GLY A 713 12.46 10.00 2.85
N SER A 714 12.76 9.42 1.69
CA SER A 714 11.79 8.62 0.91
C SER A 714 11.36 7.32 1.58
N ASP A 715 12.15 6.78 2.54
CA ASP A 715 11.99 5.41 3.05
C ASP A 715 11.76 5.35 4.58
N ALA A 716 11.41 6.47 5.22
CA ALA A 716 11.13 6.51 6.65
C ALA A 716 9.63 6.60 6.95
N GLU A 717 9.10 5.63 7.69
CA GLU A 717 7.75 5.72 8.26
C GLU A 717 7.80 6.51 9.56
N ILE A 718 6.87 7.47 9.74
CA ILE A 718 6.78 8.29 10.94
C ILE A 718 5.44 8.02 11.63
N ILE A 719 5.48 7.57 12.90
CA ILE A 719 4.30 7.35 13.73
C ILE A 719 4.29 8.41 14.83
N GLY A 720 3.23 9.18 14.92
CA GLY A 720 3.09 10.23 15.92
C GLY A 720 2.15 11.35 15.44
N PRO A 721 1.92 12.35 16.29
CA PRO A 721 2.47 12.54 17.66
C PRO A 721 1.82 11.62 18.71
N ILE A 722 2.63 11.04 19.59
CA ILE A 722 2.18 10.21 20.72
C ILE A 722 2.34 11.00 22.01
N GLN A 723 1.26 11.24 22.74
CA GLN A 723 1.28 11.97 23.99
C GLN A 723 1.75 11.07 25.14
N MET A 724 2.62 11.61 25.98
CA MET A 724 3.24 10.91 27.12
C MET A 724 2.98 11.68 28.40
N GLY A 725 2.64 10.97 29.51
CA GLY A 725 2.52 11.57 30.82
C GLY A 725 1.14 12.10 31.19
N LEU A 726 0.12 11.80 30.41
CA LEU A 726 -1.28 12.12 30.76
C LEU A 726 -1.89 11.04 31.67
N ASN A 727 -2.85 11.42 32.53
CA ASN A 727 -3.54 10.50 33.41
C ASN A 727 -4.37 9.45 32.68
N LYS A 728 -4.83 9.75 31.48
CA LYS A 728 -5.65 8.87 30.63
C LYS A 728 -5.12 8.86 29.18
N PRO A 729 -5.42 7.82 28.42
CA PRO A 729 -5.02 7.70 27.00
C PRO A 729 -5.73 8.71 26.11
N ILE A 730 -5.12 9.86 25.92
CA ILE A 730 -5.62 10.95 25.07
C ILE A 730 -4.54 11.26 24.05
N HIS A 731 -4.89 11.17 22.76
CA HIS A 731 -3.95 11.46 21.69
C HIS A 731 -4.50 12.49 20.72
N PHE A 732 -3.64 13.43 20.30
CA PHE A 732 -3.97 14.44 19.30
C PHE A 732 -3.06 14.23 18.09
N ILE A 733 -3.66 14.29 16.93
CA ILE A 733 -2.99 14.15 15.64
C ILE A 733 -2.63 15.53 15.05
N ASP A 734 -1.75 15.55 14.06
CA ASP A 734 -1.34 16.78 13.37
C ASP A 734 -2.36 17.13 12.27
N PHE A 735 -2.49 18.43 11.91
CA PHE A 735 -3.26 18.83 10.74
C PHE A 735 -2.71 18.17 9.47
N GLY A 736 -3.59 17.69 8.62
CA GLY A 736 -3.20 17.02 7.38
C GLY A 736 -2.76 15.56 7.55
N ALA A 737 -2.99 14.96 8.73
CA ALA A 737 -2.77 13.53 8.92
C ALA A 737 -3.63 12.71 7.96
N SER A 738 -3.03 11.69 7.34
CA SER A 738 -3.71 10.73 6.49
C SER A 738 -4.58 9.76 7.31
N VAL A 739 -5.45 9.01 6.65
CA VAL A 739 -6.21 7.92 7.30
C VAL A 739 -5.27 6.95 8.01
N ARG A 740 -4.16 6.59 7.39
CA ARG A 740 -3.15 5.70 7.95
C ARG A 740 -2.52 6.27 9.23
N ASP A 741 -2.18 7.56 9.24
CA ASP A 741 -1.62 8.20 10.43
C ASP A 741 -2.60 8.16 11.60
N VAL A 742 -3.89 8.39 11.33
CA VAL A 742 -4.95 8.30 12.34
C VAL A 742 -5.07 6.87 12.86
N VAL A 743 -5.11 5.85 11.99
CA VAL A 743 -5.20 4.42 12.39
C VAL A 743 -3.98 4.02 13.22
N ASN A 744 -2.77 4.47 12.86
CA ASN A 744 -1.56 4.24 13.65
C ASN A 744 -1.71 4.77 15.08
N ILE A 745 -2.22 6.00 15.25
CA ILE A 745 -2.44 6.59 16.58
C ILE A 745 -3.60 5.91 17.31
N VAL A 746 -4.64 5.46 16.63
CA VAL A 746 -5.72 4.65 17.23
C VAL A 746 -5.18 3.35 17.81
N ALA A 747 -4.28 2.66 17.10
CA ALA A 747 -3.64 1.44 17.59
C ALA A 747 -2.79 1.73 18.85
N VAL A 748 -2.01 2.81 18.84
CA VAL A 748 -1.25 3.27 20.03
C VAL A 748 -2.21 3.55 21.21
N ALA A 749 -3.28 4.31 20.97
CA ALA A 749 -4.26 4.68 21.99
C ALA A 749 -4.95 3.44 22.59
N THR A 750 -5.27 2.46 21.76
CA THR A 750 -5.87 1.18 22.19
C THR A 750 -4.93 0.42 23.11
N ILE A 751 -3.64 0.30 22.76
CA ILE A 751 -2.65 -0.38 23.59
C ILE A 751 -2.40 0.38 24.88
N ASP A 752 -2.30 1.72 24.84
CA ASP A 752 -2.11 2.56 26.02
C ASP A 752 -3.29 2.38 27.00
N ALA A 753 -4.52 2.37 26.49
CA ALA A 753 -5.73 2.13 27.28
C ALA A 753 -5.74 0.71 27.90
N TYR A 754 -5.32 -0.30 27.17
CA TYR A 754 -5.21 -1.66 27.69
C TYR A 754 -4.19 -1.74 28.84
N VAL A 755 -3.01 -1.13 28.67
CA VAL A 755 -1.96 -1.09 29.71
C VAL A 755 -2.42 -0.30 30.92
N ASP A 756 -3.13 0.82 30.76
CA ASP A 756 -3.69 1.62 31.85
C ASP A 756 -4.69 0.80 32.70
N LYS A 757 -5.56 0.03 32.04
CA LYS A 757 -6.49 -0.89 32.71
C LYS A 757 -5.78 -1.98 33.52
N ILE A 758 -4.69 -2.56 33.00
CA ILE A 758 -3.91 -3.57 33.70
C ILE A 758 -3.27 -2.95 34.98
N LYS A 759 -2.62 -1.79 34.83
CA LYS A 759 -2.00 -1.08 35.95
C LYS A 759 -3.01 -0.75 37.06
N SER A 760 -4.19 -0.26 36.67
CA SER A 760 -5.28 0.06 37.59
C SER A 760 -5.76 -1.18 38.36
N LYS A 761 -5.91 -2.33 37.69
CA LYS A 761 -6.28 -3.60 38.34
C LYS A 761 -5.20 -4.09 39.33
N LEU A 762 -3.93 -4.01 38.95
CA LEU A 762 -2.82 -4.43 39.79
C LEU A 762 -2.69 -3.54 41.07
N SER A 763 -2.94 -2.23 40.95
CA SER A 763 -2.94 -1.30 42.09
C SER A 763 -4.07 -1.56 43.11
N VAL A 764 -5.18 -2.16 42.66
CA VAL A 764 -6.30 -2.56 43.54
C VAL A 764 -6.03 -3.88 44.23
N ILE A 765 -5.33 -4.82 43.58
CA ILE A 765 -4.98 -6.14 44.15
C ILE A 765 -3.83 -6.03 45.17
N GLY A 766 -2.97 -5.00 45.02
CA GLY A 766 -1.84 -4.75 45.92
C GLY A 766 -2.15 -3.91 47.16
N LYS A 767 -3.41 -3.50 47.35
CA LYS A 767 -3.96 -2.90 48.60
C LYS A 767 -4.79 -3.93 49.34
#